data_abd8eeed6333da88f2c918dbda89a1cd
#
_entry.id   abd8eeed6333da88f2c918dbda89a1cd
#
_cell.length_a   1.000
_cell.length_b   1.000
_cell.length_c   1.000
_cell.angle_alpha   90.00
_cell.angle_beta   90.00
_cell.angle_gamma   90.00
#
_symmetry.space_group_name_H-M   'P 1'
#
loop_
_entity.id
_entity.type
_entity.pdbx_description
1 polymer ?
#
loop_
_entity_poly.entity_id
_entity_poly.type
_entity_poly.pdbx_seq_one_letter_code
_entity_poly.pdbx_strand_id
1 'polypeptide(L)'
;MCKIQKRGMRFWWFFLVCFLITSCGGGGGGTGAVPAPPVTQEPDDDRLLLSFSSSQEIVQFVRDGLAEAGSSRVAEVALAADVAAPAAPAYSTSYRLESDVAESDLVQYNGELLLIAPSRSGGCCFIAVDAAEDAPADALFAPIPAVDGQVRVLVTDAEQMSVTSEAQIPLSEGLTVEGLYLQDSQAQVVSSSSWWGAYGWRSESVGDWAGQRLEIEAWSLANPLTPTANGRLRIEGGYVQSRKVGSTVTVISRFAPDLPDYNYYPSTQEQLDANLAALEQLDIEEILPKVQWNDEAVQLPPATACLRVNPNHEWAGAPIPYPVLTMVTQVDAATAEPLNIQCYFGDVSGVYVTADHLYLLENDSGLAPATLLHQFAMNPSTEYQGSGRVEGQLFLGGQRDFRLNENAGFLRLFTTSITEDPDDRFDHRLWILDANVVDGELAVTAQLPNDVRTAAIGKPNEDLYGVRFLGDRAYAVTFERLDPLYVFDLTDPRDPAIAGSLEIPGFSNFLHPVSEDVLLGIGRNELNNPKVELFNVSDLSQPLSLGVVDLGVDLLWSYTPAEYDRRAFTVLADDAYRFTVPVSGTTDSDGFYAHEKRLYGFSIESPAVASQARLVSQGYMKAAAEDLNAADEPMRSVIDGETVLFVTGTSLYFAPWSDLASSIGPN
;
A
#
# COMPACT_ATOMS: atom_id res chain seq x y z
N MET A 1 42.35 -33.56 -8.48
CA MET A 1 42.52 -34.87 -9.17
C MET A 1 41.21 -35.58 -9.08
N CYS A 2 40.50 -35.68 -10.05
CA CYS A 2 39.88 -36.77 -10.75
C CYS A 2 39.06 -36.21 -11.89
N LYS A 3 39.40 -36.61 -12.98
CA LYS A 3 39.05 -36.46 -14.37
C LYS A 3 37.84 -37.29 -14.74
N ILE A 4 37.23 -36.83 -15.85
CA ILE A 4 36.63 -37.68 -16.94
C ILE A 4 35.11 -37.84 -16.81
N GLN A 5 34.26 -37.68 -17.83
CA GLN A 5 34.47 -37.83 -19.28
C GLN A 5 33.24 -37.33 -20.04
N LYS A 6 33.44 -36.68 -21.16
CA LYS A 6 32.44 -36.40 -22.21
C LYS A 6 32.06 -37.67 -22.99
N ARG A 7 30.78 -37.81 -23.33
CA ARG A 7 30.24 -38.48 -24.54
C ARG A 7 28.86 -37.86 -24.75
N GLY A 8 28.46 -37.32 -25.82
CA GLY A 8 28.75 -37.28 -27.21
C GLY A 8 27.86 -38.21 -28.03
N MET A 9 27.03 -37.64 -28.91
CA MET A 9 26.33 -38.26 -30.05
C MET A 9 24.84 -38.57 -29.83
N ARG A 10 23.92 -38.35 -30.72
CA ARG A 10 23.79 -37.96 -32.14
C ARG A 10 22.30 -37.84 -32.48
N PHE A 11 21.93 -36.82 -33.25
CA PHE A 11 20.87 -36.76 -34.28
C PHE A 11 20.21 -38.06 -34.66
N TRP A 12 18.84 -38.05 -34.78
CA TRP A 12 18.16 -38.65 -35.96
C TRP A 12 16.80 -37.97 -36.20
N TRP A 13 16.62 -37.50 -37.40
CA TRP A 13 15.40 -37.13 -38.09
C TRP A 13 14.63 -38.38 -38.49
N PHE A 14 13.28 -38.36 -38.47
CA PHE A 14 12.48 -39.02 -39.54
C PHE A 14 10.99 -38.62 -39.41
N PHE A 15 10.52 -37.92 -40.45
CA PHE A 15 9.45 -38.16 -41.40
C PHE A 15 7.98 -38.20 -40.94
N LEU A 16 7.29 -37.24 -41.53
CA LEU A 16 5.91 -37.05 -41.95
C LEU A 16 5.30 -38.30 -42.60
N VAL A 17 4.09 -38.76 -42.22
CA VAL A 17 3.16 -39.50 -43.09
C VAL A 17 1.73 -39.03 -42.86
N CYS A 18 1.15 -38.40 -43.87
CA CYS A 18 -0.29 -38.21 -44.04
C CYS A 18 -0.97 -39.52 -44.36
N PHE A 19 -2.13 -39.80 -43.76
CA PHE A 19 -3.10 -40.74 -44.33
C PHE A 19 -4.51 -40.14 -44.32
N LEU A 20 -4.98 -39.79 -45.51
CA LEU A 20 -6.39 -39.60 -45.84
C LEU A 20 -7.03 -40.98 -46.04
N ILE A 21 -8.10 -41.29 -45.36
CA ILE A 21 -9.06 -42.32 -45.79
C ILE A 21 -10.48 -41.76 -45.72
N THR A 22 -11.07 -41.55 -46.86
CA THR A 22 -12.50 -41.43 -47.09
C THR A 22 -13.15 -42.80 -47.11
N SER A 23 -14.26 -42.97 -46.45
CA SER A 23 -15.26 -43.98 -46.82
C SER A 23 -16.67 -43.61 -46.37
N CYS A 24 -17.58 -43.62 -47.29
CA CYS A 24 -19.01 -43.48 -47.15
C CYS A 24 -19.69 -44.75 -46.68
N GLY A 25 -20.88 -44.57 -46.04
CA GLY A 25 -21.93 -45.54 -46.22
C GLY A 25 -22.81 -45.85 -45.00
N GLY A 26 -23.97 -45.30 -44.93
CA GLY A 26 -25.24 -46.02 -44.88
C GLY A 26 -25.97 -46.22 -43.54
N GLY A 27 -26.99 -45.43 -43.32
CA GLY A 27 -28.33 -45.95 -43.03
C GLY A 27 -28.82 -46.10 -41.59
N GLY A 28 -29.73 -45.23 -41.15
CA GLY A 28 -30.98 -45.62 -40.54
C GLY A 28 -31.16 -45.55 -39.03
N GLY A 29 -32.07 -44.69 -38.57
CA GLY A 29 -32.75 -44.84 -37.27
C GLY A 29 -32.88 -43.56 -36.50
N GLY A 30 -33.95 -42.80 -36.73
CA GLY A 30 -34.21 -41.55 -36.03
C GLY A 30 -34.69 -41.76 -34.58
N THR A 31 -34.10 -40.98 -33.71
CA THR A 31 -34.76 -40.50 -32.48
C THR A 31 -34.47 -39.00 -32.44
N GLY A 32 -35.54 -38.21 -32.39
CA GLY A 32 -35.46 -36.76 -32.44
C GLY A 32 -34.73 -36.19 -31.21
N ALA A 33 -33.54 -35.69 -31.50
CA ALA A 33 -32.86 -34.77 -30.55
C ALA A 33 -33.59 -33.44 -30.64
N VAL A 34 -34.09 -32.97 -29.51
CA VAL A 34 -34.55 -31.58 -29.32
C VAL A 34 -33.32 -30.70 -29.59
N PRO A 35 -33.43 -29.70 -30.48
CA PRO A 35 -32.34 -28.80 -30.72
C PRO A 35 -32.09 -28.05 -29.39
N ALA A 36 -30.84 -28.01 -28.95
CA ALA A 36 -30.41 -27.14 -27.87
C ALA A 36 -30.84 -25.69 -28.22
N PRO A 37 -31.30 -24.91 -27.23
CA PRO A 37 -31.59 -23.50 -27.46
C PRO A 37 -30.33 -22.84 -28.02
N PRO A 38 -30.50 -21.85 -28.95
CA PRO A 38 -29.36 -21.12 -29.44
C PRO A 38 -28.64 -20.48 -28.25
N VAL A 39 -27.36 -20.79 -28.09
CA VAL A 39 -26.45 -20.03 -27.25
C VAL A 39 -26.50 -18.62 -27.82
N THR A 40 -27.17 -17.72 -27.13
CA THR A 40 -27.03 -16.29 -27.38
C THR A 40 -25.56 -16.00 -27.06
N GLN A 41 -24.72 -15.85 -28.08
CA GLN A 41 -23.43 -15.20 -27.92
C GLN A 41 -23.74 -13.81 -27.35
N GLU A 42 -23.35 -13.60 -26.10
CA GLU A 42 -23.20 -12.24 -25.59
C GLU A 42 -22.21 -11.52 -26.52
N PRO A 43 -22.38 -10.21 -26.77
CA PRO A 43 -21.41 -9.46 -27.55
C PRO A 43 -20.03 -9.69 -26.93
N ASP A 44 -19.03 -9.97 -27.77
CA ASP A 44 -17.64 -10.12 -27.37
C ASP A 44 -17.24 -8.89 -26.56
N ASP A 45 -17.25 -9.01 -25.23
CA ASP A 45 -16.77 -7.98 -24.31
C ASP A 45 -15.27 -8.23 -24.16
N ASP A 46 -14.47 -7.43 -24.86
CA ASP A 46 -13.01 -7.55 -24.88
C ASP A 46 -12.34 -7.07 -23.59
N ARG A 47 -13.10 -6.60 -22.59
CA ARG A 47 -12.57 -6.14 -21.31
C ARG A 47 -11.97 -7.31 -20.51
N LEU A 48 -10.89 -7.01 -19.80
CA LEU A 48 -10.21 -7.98 -18.93
C LEU A 48 -11.08 -8.41 -17.75
N LEU A 49 -11.83 -7.47 -17.13
CA LEU A 49 -12.73 -7.82 -16.03
C LEU A 49 -14.19 -7.77 -16.49
N LEU A 50 -14.94 -8.81 -16.13
CA LEU A 50 -16.37 -8.97 -16.41
C LEU A 50 -17.16 -9.07 -15.10
N SER A 51 -18.34 -8.45 -15.06
CA SER A 51 -19.29 -8.60 -13.96
C SER A 51 -19.96 -9.98 -14.01
N PHE A 52 -20.27 -10.53 -12.84
CA PHE A 52 -21.15 -11.68 -12.75
C PHE A 52 -22.60 -11.28 -13.04
N SER A 53 -23.33 -12.16 -13.69
CA SER A 53 -24.75 -11.95 -14.00
C SER A 53 -25.68 -12.41 -12.87
N SER A 54 -25.23 -13.31 -12.02
CA SER A 54 -26.03 -13.91 -10.94
C SER A 54 -25.19 -14.52 -9.82
N SER A 55 -25.79 -14.72 -8.65
CA SER A 55 -25.17 -15.44 -7.54
C SER A 55 -24.80 -16.88 -7.88
N GLN A 56 -25.58 -17.54 -8.75
CA GLN A 56 -25.30 -18.91 -9.19
C GLN A 56 -24.00 -18.94 -10.03
N GLU A 57 -23.74 -17.93 -10.83
CA GLU A 57 -22.50 -17.85 -11.59
C GLU A 57 -21.27 -17.68 -10.66
N ILE A 58 -21.39 -16.88 -9.59
CA ILE A 58 -20.35 -16.78 -8.58
C ILE A 58 -20.08 -18.13 -7.92
N VAL A 59 -21.13 -18.82 -7.47
CA VAL A 59 -21.01 -20.14 -6.84
C VAL A 59 -20.32 -21.13 -7.79
N GLN A 60 -20.70 -21.13 -9.06
CA GLN A 60 -20.09 -22.02 -10.04
C GLN A 60 -18.62 -21.68 -10.31
N PHE A 61 -18.30 -20.39 -10.44
CA PHE A 61 -16.92 -19.91 -10.63
C PHE A 61 -16.00 -20.36 -9.47
N VAL A 62 -16.45 -20.21 -8.23
CA VAL A 62 -15.68 -20.61 -7.04
C VAL A 62 -15.54 -22.15 -6.98
N ARG A 63 -16.60 -22.90 -7.27
CA ARG A 63 -16.55 -24.39 -7.35
C ARG A 63 -15.53 -24.86 -8.35
N ASP A 64 -15.55 -24.31 -9.56
CA ASP A 64 -14.64 -24.71 -10.64
C ASP A 64 -13.19 -24.39 -10.29
N GLY A 65 -12.92 -23.18 -9.76
CA GLY A 65 -11.59 -22.77 -9.33
C GLY A 65 -11.02 -23.63 -8.21
N LEU A 66 -11.82 -23.93 -7.18
CA LEU A 66 -11.39 -24.77 -6.05
C LEU A 66 -11.26 -26.26 -6.42
N ALA A 67 -12.08 -26.76 -7.35
CA ALA A 67 -11.94 -28.14 -7.85
C ALA A 67 -10.62 -28.30 -8.65
N GLU A 68 -10.20 -27.27 -9.37
CA GLU A 68 -8.94 -27.27 -10.15
C GLU A 68 -7.72 -27.08 -9.23
N ALA A 69 -7.84 -26.27 -8.15
CA ALA A 69 -6.78 -25.95 -7.20
C ALA A 69 -6.20 -27.17 -6.46
N GLY A 70 -6.96 -28.25 -6.30
CA GLY A 70 -6.48 -29.51 -5.73
C GLY A 70 -5.27 -30.11 -6.46
N SER A 71 -4.85 -29.55 -7.59
CA SER A 71 -3.77 -30.03 -8.45
C SER A 71 -2.53 -29.14 -8.58
N SER A 72 -2.50 -27.91 -8.02
CA SER A 72 -1.40 -26.94 -8.27
C SER A 72 -1.06 -26.05 -7.07
N ARG A 73 0.22 -25.66 -6.91
CA ARG A 73 0.72 -24.72 -5.88
C ARG A 73 1.07 -23.37 -6.48
N VAL A 74 0.83 -22.26 -5.77
CA VAL A 74 1.02 -20.87 -6.24
C VAL A 74 1.79 -19.97 -5.28
N ALA A 75 2.35 -18.87 -5.83
CA ALA A 75 3.30 -17.93 -5.26
C ALA A 75 2.66 -16.57 -4.87
N GLU A 76 3.45 -15.72 -4.26
CA GLU A 76 3.22 -14.56 -3.38
C GLU A 76 3.01 -13.20 -4.05
N VAL A 77 2.41 -12.23 -3.32
CA VAL A 77 2.28 -10.80 -3.72
C VAL A 77 2.38 -9.82 -2.54
N ALA A 78 2.73 -8.56 -2.81
CA ALA A 78 3.02 -7.52 -1.83
C ALA A 78 2.30 -6.17 -2.08
N LEU A 79 2.27 -5.25 -1.11
CA LEU A 79 1.42 -4.06 -0.98
C LEU A 79 2.08 -2.72 -1.33
N ALA A 80 1.29 -1.72 -1.68
CA ALA A 80 1.66 -0.34 -1.98
C ALA A 80 0.72 0.72 -1.35
N ALA A 81 1.07 1.96 -1.41
CA ALA A 81 0.30 3.23 -1.47
C ALA A 81 1.19 4.45 -1.22
N ASP A 82 1.02 5.64 -1.58
CA ASP A 82 0.22 6.77 -1.95
C ASP A 82 0.92 8.16 -2.04
N VAL A 83 0.30 9.16 -2.24
CA VAL A 83 -0.06 10.30 -3.03
C VAL A 83 -0.07 11.74 -2.41
N ALA A 84 0.07 12.86 -3.12
CA ALA A 84 0.46 14.24 -2.82
C ALA A 84 -0.59 15.30 -2.38
N ALA A 85 -0.18 16.53 -2.06
CA ALA A 85 -0.76 17.48 -1.12
C ALA A 85 -1.39 18.78 -1.70
N PRO A 86 -2.40 19.39 -1.03
CA PRO A 86 -2.94 20.73 -1.29
C PRO A 86 -2.35 21.86 -0.44
N ALA A 87 -2.87 23.11 -0.62
CA ALA A 87 -2.40 24.34 -0.03
C ALA A 87 -2.46 24.40 1.51
N ALA A 88 -1.48 25.08 2.12
CA ALA A 88 -1.18 25.01 3.55
C ALA A 88 -2.23 25.65 4.49
N PRO A 89 -2.72 24.93 5.51
CA PRO A 89 -3.36 25.50 6.69
C PRO A 89 -2.33 26.16 7.64
N ALA A 90 -2.81 26.85 8.67
CA ALA A 90 -1.96 27.48 9.69
C ALA A 90 -1.25 26.43 10.59
N TYR A 91 -1.62 25.19 10.50
CA TYR A 91 -1.01 24.02 11.15
C TYR A 91 -0.71 22.95 10.10
N SER A 92 0.24 22.06 10.41
CA SER A 92 0.55 20.92 9.58
C SER A 92 -0.52 19.85 9.68
N THR A 93 -0.77 19.16 8.56
CA THR A 93 -1.64 17.96 8.50
C THR A 93 -0.80 16.72 8.23
N SER A 94 -1.37 15.54 8.38
CA SER A 94 -0.73 14.29 7.93
C SER A 94 -0.30 14.41 6.47
N TYR A 95 0.88 13.90 6.16
CA TYR A 95 1.43 13.93 4.82
C TYR A 95 0.47 13.26 3.83
N ARG A 96 0.28 13.90 2.69
CA ARG A 96 -0.54 13.38 1.59
C ARG A 96 0.29 13.38 0.33
N LEU A 97 -0.01 12.49 -0.57
CA LEU A 97 0.63 12.46 -1.87
C LEU A 97 -0.24 13.14 -2.95
N GLU A 98 -1.57 12.97 -3.03
CA GLU A 98 -2.48 13.77 -3.88
C GLU A 98 -3.22 14.83 -3.04
N SER A 99 -3.25 16.03 -3.57
CA SER A 99 -3.77 17.19 -2.83
C SER A 99 -5.19 17.03 -2.32
N ASP A 100 -6.01 16.34 -3.08
CA ASP A 100 -7.45 16.23 -2.85
C ASP A 100 -7.87 14.89 -2.23
N VAL A 101 -6.88 14.01 -1.92
CA VAL A 101 -7.09 12.70 -1.32
C VAL A 101 -6.50 12.67 0.08
N ALA A 102 -7.35 12.62 1.10
CA ALA A 102 -6.88 12.52 2.48
C ALA A 102 -6.55 11.05 2.81
N GLU A 103 -5.40 10.87 3.47
CA GLU A 103 -4.94 9.59 3.98
C GLU A 103 -5.33 9.42 5.43
N SER A 104 -5.62 8.18 5.82
CA SER A 104 -5.78 7.85 7.24
C SER A 104 -4.43 7.84 7.94
N ASP A 105 -4.39 8.27 9.19
CA ASP A 105 -3.21 8.17 10.04
C ASP A 105 -3.62 7.81 11.47
N LEU A 106 -2.66 7.40 12.28
CA LEU A 106 -2.85 7.08 13.69
C LEU A 106 -2.94 8.35 14.57
N VAL A 107 -2.56 9.49 14.03
CA VAL A 107 -2.68 10.81 14.67
C VAL A 107 -3.29 11.77 13.67
N GLN A 108 -4.34 12.49 14.08
CA GLN A 108 -5.01 13.51 13.27
C GLN A 108 -5.19 14.79 14.05
N TYR A 109 -5.00 15.93 13.39
CA TYR A 109 -5.10 17.26 14.00
C TYR A 109 -5.84 18.25 13.09
N ASN A 110 -6.65 19.14 13.68
CA ASN A 110 -7.43 20.13 12.95
C ASN A 110 -7.22 21.58 13.40
N GLY A 111 -6.20 21.87 14.23
CA GLY A 111 -5.92 23.18 14.81
C GLY A 111 -6.42 23.33 16.26
N GLU A 112 -7.26 22.43 16.76
CA GLU A 112 -7.80 22.42 18.12
C GLU A 112 -7.89 21.01 18.69
N LEU A 113 -8.42 20.08 17.89
CA LEU A 113 -8.61 18.68 18.29
C LEU A 113 -7.44 17.85 17.80
N LEU A 114 -6.88 17.07 18.70
CA LEU A 114 -5.86 16.05 18.40
C LEU A 114 -6.44 14.67 18.73
N LEU A 115 -6.52 13.81 17.72
CA LEU A 115 -6.87 12.40 17.88
C LEU A 115 -5.60 11.58 17.90
N ILE A 116 -5.49 10.67 18.86
CA ILE A 116 -4.38 9.71 18.94
C ILE A 116 -4.96 8.30 19.05
N ALA A 117 -4.63 7.46 18.08
CA ALA A 117 -4.95 6.03 18.12
C ALA A 117 -4.15 5.35 19.24
N PRO A 118 -4.68 4.29 19.87
CA PRO A 118 -3.92 3.48 20.81
C PRO A 118 -2.71 2.86 20.11
N SER A 119 -1.61 2.72 20.84
CA SER A 119 -0.46 1.97 20.36
C SER A 119 -0.86 0.55 20.01
N ARG A 120 -0.43 0.09 18.84
CA ARG A 120 -0.46 -1.35 18.57
C ARG A 120 0.57 -1.97 19.50
N SER A 121 0.16 -2.91 20.35
CA SER A 121 1.11 -3.73 21.10
C SER A 121 1.90 -4.59 20.09
N GLY A 122 2.92 -3.99 19.52
CA GLY A 122 3.70 -4.54 18.42
C GLY A 122 4.75 -5.50 18.91
N GLY A 123 4.35 -6.64 19.39
CA GLY A 123 5.25 -7.77 19.53
C GLY A 123 5.47 -8.48 18.20
N CYS A 124 5.96 -7.80 17.18
CA CYS A 124 6.49 -8.53 16.04
C CYS A 124 7.80 -9.20 16.45
N CYS A 125 7.84 -10.54 16.39
CA CYS A 125 9.04 -11.37 16.23
C CYS A 125 10.05 -11.43 17.37
N PHE A 126 9.75 -11.05 18.59
CA PHE A 126 10.62 -11.34 19.73
C PHE A 126 10.09 -12.52 20.53
N ILE A 127 10.73 -13.64 20.33
CA ILE A 127 10.64 -14.80 21.22
C ILE A 127 11.04 -14.30 22.60
N ALA A 128 10.15 -14.36 23.58
CA ALA A 128 10.52 -14.21 24.98
C ALA A 128 11.48 -15.36 25.32
N VAL A 129 12.74 -15.04 25.51
CA VAL A 129 13.84 -16.02 25.69
C VAL A 129 13.80 -16.70 27.05
N ASP A 130 12.83 -16.37 27.90
CA ASP A 130 12.62 -16.93 29.23
C ASP A 130 11.40 -17.86 29.34
N ALA A 131 10.99 -18.48 28.23
CA ALA A 131 10.06 -19.60 28.35
C ALA A 131 10.78 -20.77 29.04
N ALA A 132 10.26 -21.20 30.18
CA ALA A 132 10.76 -22.36 30.88
C ALA A 132 10.87 -23.56 29.92
N GLU A 133 11.92 -24.39 30.12
CA GLU A 133 12.28 -25.54 29.25
C GLU A 133 11.09 -26.54 29.01
N ASP A 134 9.99 -26.40 29.74
CA ASP A 134 8.80 -27.25 29.69
C ASP A 134 7.56 -26.58 29.04
N ALA A 135 7.68 -25.39 28.42
CA ALA A 135 6.53 -24.77 27.77
C ALA A 135 6.18 -25.49 26.44
N PRO A 136 4.90 -25.85 26.21
CA PRO A 136 4.49 -26.48 24.96
C PRO A 136 4.76 -25.53 23.77
N ALA A 137 5.12 -26.09 22.61
CA ALA A 137 5.55 -25.33 21.43
C ALA A 137 4.47 -24.34 20.89
N ASP A 138 3.22 -24.61 21.16
CA ASP A 138 2.05 -23.77 20.87
C ASP A 138 1.92 -22.56 21.81
N ALA A 139 2.55 -22.58 22.99
CA ALA A 139 2.63 -21.41 23.87
C ALA A 139 3.56 -20.30 23.33
N LEU A 140 4.44 -20.61 22.37
CA LEU A 140 5.36 -19.65 21.73
C LEU A 140 4.65 -18.74 20.73
N PHE A 141 3.43 -19.05 20.33
CA PHE A 141 2.64 -18.32 19.33
C PHE A 141 1.26 -17.90 19.87
N ALA A 142 1.11 -17.80 21.19
CA ALA A 142 -0.12 -17.23 21.72
C ALA A 142 -0.26 -15.79 21.20
N PRO A 143 -1.38 -15.43 20.53
CA PRO A 143 -1.61 -14.06 20.13
C PRO A 143 -1.58 -13.19 21.38
N ILE A 144 -0.83 -12.08 21.30
CA ILE A 144 -0.81 -11.08 22.37
C ILE A 144 -2.25 -10.59 22.51
N PRO A 145 -2.85 -10.63 23.71
CA PRO A 145 -4.22 -10.16 23.88
C PRO A 145 -4.32 -8.72 23.34
N ALA A 146 -5.31 -8.47 22.48
CA ALA A 146 -5.62 -7.12 22.06
C ALA A 146 -5.82 -6.28 23.33
N VAL A 147 -5.06 -5.22 23.50
CA VAL A 147 -5.29 -4.26 24.57
C VAL A 147 -6.62 -3.59 24.23
N ASP A 148 -7.57 -3.55 25.16
CA ASP A 148 -8.80 -2.75 25.03
C ASP A 148 -8.39 -1.29 24.76
N GLY A 149 -8.30 -0.94 23.48
CA GLY A 149 -7.80 0.34 23.03
C GLY A 149 -8.91 1.37 22.99
N GLN A 150 -8.52 2.61 23.16
CA GLN A 150 -9.43 3.76 23.02
C GLN A 150 -8.69 4.84 22.23
N VAL A 151 -9.38 5.49 21.30
CA VAL A 151 -8.82 6.68 20.63
C VAL A 151 -8.92 7.85 21.62
N ARG A 152 -7.78 8.47 21.94
CA ARG A 152 -7.75 9.70 22.74
C ARG A 152 -8.24 10.87 21.90
N VAL A 153 -9.13 11.67 22.47
CA VAL A 153 -9.61 12.93 21.89
C VAL A 153 -9.14 14.04 22.80
N LEU A 154 -8.15 14.80 22.36
CA LEU A 154 -7.54 15.88 23.14
C LEU A 154 -7.97 17.23 22.56
N VAL A 155 -8.39 18.15 23.44
CA VAL A 155 -8.50 19.57 23.08
C VAL A 155 -7.19 20.24 23.49
N THR A 156 -6.46 20.76 22.53
CA THR A 156 -5.15 21.35 22.74
C THR A 156 -5.20 22.87 22.64
N ASP A 157 -4.33 23.51 23.37
CA ASP A 157 -4.00 24.93 23.21
C ASP A 157 -2.52 25.03 22.83
N ALA A 158 -2.27 25.26 21.57
CA ALA A 158 -0.89 25.29 21.04
C ALA A 158 -0.13 26.52 21.59
N GLU A 159 -0.77 27.66 21.77
CA GLU A 159 -0.11 28.87 22.33
C GLU A 159 0.33 28.68 23.79
N GLN A 160 -0.46 27.95 24.56
CA GLN A 160 -0.14 27.64 25.97
C GLN A 160 0.62 26.29 26.12
N MET A 161 0.86 25.56 25.04
CA MET A 161 1.52 24.24 25.02
C MET A 161 0.88 23.27 26.03
N SER A 162 -0.43 23.14 26.00
CA SER A 162 -1.19 22.39 27.00
C SER A 162 -2.37 21.61 26.39
N VAL A 163 -2.77 20.56 27.10
CA VAL A 163 -4.04 19.86 26.88
C VAL A 163 -5.07 20.47 27.83
N THR A 164 -6.14 21.02 27.30
CA THR A 164 -7.20 21.69 28.11
C THR A 164 -8.28 20.72 28.52
N SER A 165 -8.52 19.68 27.76
CA SER A 165 -9.45 18.60 28.09
C SER A 165 -9.19 17.33 27.28
N GLU A 166 -9.69 16.20 27.80
CA GLU A 166 -9.54 14.88 27.18
C GLU A 166 -10.86 14.09 27.26
N ALA A 167 -11.13 13.33 26.21
CA ALA A 167 -12.18 12.32 26.12
C ALA A 167 -11.65 11.10 25.35
N GLN A 168 -12.47 10.07 25.23
CA GLN A 168 -12.07 8.82 24.60
C GLN A 168 -13.19 8.28 23.70
N ILE A 169 -12.82 7.71 22.56
CA ILE A 169 -13.69 6.90 21.71
C ILE A 169 -13.36 5.44 21.97
N PRO A 170 -14.31 4.64 22.49
CA PRO A 170 -14.08 3.21 22.72
C PRO A 170 -14.04 2.45 21.41
N LEU A 171 -13.17 1.44 21.32
CA LEU A 171 -13.14 0.49 20.21
C LEU A 171 -13.96 -0.74 20.53
N SER A 172 -14.47 -1.41 19.51
CA SER A 172 -15.05 -2.74 19.63
C SER A 172 -13.99 -3.76 20.08
N GLU A 173 -14.36 -4.72 20.91
CA GLU A 173 -13.48 -5.76 21.43
C GLU A 173 -12.75 -6.52 20.31
N GLY A 174 -11.45 -6.71 20.47
CA GLY A 174 -10.61 -7.44 19.53
C GLY A 174 -10.27 -6.68 18.26
N LEU A 175 -10.53 -5.36 18.17
CA LEU A 175 -10.14 -4.53 17.04
C LEU A 175 -8.97 -3.60 17.39
N THR A 176 -8.14 -3.33 16.39
CA THR A 176 -7.07 -2.33 16.42
C THR A 176 -7.36 -1.23 15.39
N VAL A 177 -6.94 0.00 15.68
CA VAL A 177 -7.10 1.12 14.73
C VAL A 177 -6.14 0.95 13.57
N GLU A 178 -6.70 0.98 12.37
CA GLU A 178 -5.96 1.01 11.10
C GLU A 178 -5.69 2.44 10.65
N GLY A 179 -6.63 3.35 10.92
CA GLY A 179 -6.47 4.76 10.63
C GLY A 179 -7.63 5.63 11.10
N LEU A 180 -7.31 6.89 11.26
CA LEU A 180 -8.23 7.95 11.65
C LEU A 180 -8.35 8.98 10.53
N TYR A 181 -9.51 9.61 10.42
CA TYR A 181 -9.72 10.85 9.69
C TYR A 181 -10.35 11.87 10.64
N LEU A 182 -9.96 13.11 10.50
CA LEU A 182 -10.55 14.24 11.25
C LEU A 182 -10.79 15.40 10.28
N GLN A 183 -12.02 15.87 10.25
CA GLN A 183 -12.39 17.06 9.51
C GLN A 183 -13.39 17.87 10.32
N ASP A 184 -13.05 19.12 10.63
CA ASP A 184 -13.84 19.97 11.51
C ASP A 184 -14.13 19.25 12.86
N SER A 185 -15.40 19.02 13.17
CA SER A 185 -15.84 18.28 14.36
C SER A 185 -16.32 16.86 14.04
N GLN A 186 -15.85 16.27 12.94
CA GLN A 186 -16.20 14.91 12.54
C GLN A 186 -14.96 14.02 12.46
N ALA A 187 -15.04 12.85 13.06
CA ALA A 187 -13.99 11.85 12.99
C ALA A 187 -14.52 10.54 12.38
N GLN A 188 -13.64 9.85 11.66
CA GLN A 188 -13.88 8.47 11.23
C GLN A 188 -12.77 7.61 11.84
N VAL A 189 -13.17 6.50 12.42
CA VAL A 189 -12.29 5.46 12.96
C VAL A 189 -12.42 4.23 12.09
N VAL A 190 -11.33 3.84 11.46
CA VAL A 190 -11.23 2.58 10.72
C VAL A 190 -10.46 1.60 11.59
N SER A 191 -11.06 0.47 11.92
CA SER A 191 -10.46 -0.54 12.80
C SER A 191 -10.68 -1.94 12.27
N SER A 192 -9.74 -2.85 12.52
CA SER A 192 -9.86 -4.24 12.07
C SER A 192 -9.34 -5.24 13.11
N SER A 193 -9.76 -6.50 12.97
CA SER A 193 -9.27 -7.61 13.78
C SER A 193 -7.95 -8.19 13.26
N SER A 194 -7.51 -7.81 12.06
CA SER A 194 -6.33 -8.38 11.42
C SER A 194 -5.08 -7.54 11.69
N TRP A 195 -4.19 -8.03 12.52
CA TRP A 195 -2.90 -7.38 12.70
C TRP A 195 -1.86 -7.76 11.63
N TRP A 196 -2.02 -8.88 10.96
CA TRP A 196 -1.14 -9.35 9.89
C TRP A 196 -1.25 -8.54 8.59
N GLY A 197 -2.38 -7.90 8.36
CA GLY A 197 -2.59 -7.04 7.19
C GLY A 197 -1.61 -5.87 7.08
N ALA A 198 -1.15 -5.35 8.22
CA ALA A 198 -0.23 -4.22 8.28
C ALA A 198 1.17 -4.52 7.73
N TYR A 199 1.60 -5.78 7.69
CA TYR A 199 2.95 -6.18 7.27
C TYR A 199 3.01 -6.86 5.90
N GLY A 200 1.87 -7.05 5.22
CA GLY A 200 1.85 -7.72 3.92
C GLY A 200 2.34 -9.18 3.94
N TRP A 201 2.48 -9.77 5.13
CA TRP A 201 2.86 -11.17 5.25
C TRP A 201 1.64 -12.02 4.95
N ARG A 202 1.78 -12.89 3.98
CA ARG A 202 0.83 -13.97 3.79
C ARG A 202 1.00 -14.96 4.93
N SER A 203 -0.09 -15.23 5.60
CA SER A 203 -0.26 -16.56 6.11
C SER A 203 -0.37 -17.52 4.92
N GLU A 204 0.37 -18.62 4.96
CA GLU A 204 0.29 -19.69 3.94
C GLU A 204 -1.07 -20.40 3.95
N SER A 205 -1.96 -20.07 4.91
CA SER A 205 -3.28 -20.64 5.01
C SER A 205 -4.37 -19.60 4.75
N VAL A 206 -5.21 -19.85 3.77
CA VAL A 206 -6.41 -19.04 3.48
C VAL A 206 -7.32 -18.95 4.71
N GLY A 207 -7.30 -19.95 5.60
CA GLY A 207 -8.03 -19.98 6.86
C GLY A 207 -7.70 -18.82 7.80
N ASP A 208 -6.51 -18.20 7.70
CA ASP A 208 -6.16 -17.06 8.56
C ASP A 208 -6.88 -15.76 8.18
N TRP A 209 -7.53 -15.71 7.04
CA TRP A 209 -8.35 -14.60 6.57
C TRP A 209 -9.83 -14.77 6.95
N ALA A 210 -10.22 -15.97 7.29
CA ALA A 210 -11.58 -16.28 7.69
C ALA A 210 -11.87 -15.67 9.07
N GLY A 211 -13.08 -15.15 9.25
CA GLY A 211 -13.53 -14.56 10.50
C GLY A 211 -12.93 -13.20 10.84
N GLN A 212 -12.15 -12.60 9.94
CA GLN A 212 -11.66 -11.24 10.12
C GLN A 212 -12.80 -10.24 9.98
N ARG A 213 -12.70 -9.13 10.74
CA ARG A 213 -13.72 -8.09 10.81
C ARG A 213 -13.08 -6.72 10.67
N LEU A 214 -13.68 -5.92 9.82
CA LEU A 214 -13.38 -4.51 9.60
C LEU A 214 -14.57 -3.68 10.08
N GLU A 215 -14.33 -2.62 10.84
CA GLU A 215 -15.35 -1.64 11.24
C GLU A 215 -14.94 -0.23 10.81
N ILE A 216 -15.92 0.53 10.32
CA ILE A 216 -15.79 1.94 10.00
C ILE A 216 -16.82 2.67 10.84
N GLU A 217 -16.38 3.55 11.71
CA GLU A 217 -17.25 4.30 12.61
C GLU A 217 -17.16 5.80 12.30
N ALA A 218 -18.31 6.46 12.20
CA ALA A 218 -18.43 7.90 12.12
C ALA A 218 -18.79 8.47 13.48
N TRP A 219 -18.06 9.51 13.91
CA TRP A 219 -18.21 10.13 15.23
C TRP A 219 -18.38 11.65 15.09
N SER A 220 -19.29 12.22 15.88
CA SER A 220 -19.40 13.67 16.08
C SER A 220 -18.61 14.10 17.31
N LEU A 221 -17.72 15.08 17.11
CA LEU A 221 -16.92 15.76 18.12
C LEU A 221 -17.41 17.21 18.34
N ALA A 222 -18.66 17.51 18.00
CA ALA A 222 -19.26 18.84 18.24
C ALA A 222 -19.22 19.23 19.72
N ASN A 223 -19.25 18.24 20.63
CA ASN A 223 -18.79 18.37 22.01
C ASN A 223 -17.64 17.38 22.21
N PRO A 224 -16.37 17.81 22.19
CA PRO A 224 -15.23 16.91 22.25
C PRO A 224 -15.12 16.14 23.57
N LEU A 225 -15.76 16.61 24.65
CA LEU A 225 -15.81 15.92 25.95
C LEU A 225 -16.80 14.75 25.98
N THR A 226 -17.71 14.69 25.03
CA THR A 226 -18.72 13.64 24.91
C THR A 226 -18.88 13.23 23.44
N PRO A 227 -17.89 12.57 22.84
CA PRO A 227 -18.01 12.04 21.47
C PRO A 227 -19.28 11.22 21.29
N THR A 228 -19.98 11.39 20.17
CA THR A 228 -21.19 10.66 19.88
C THR A 228 -21.07 9.91 18.56
N ALA A 229 -21.36 8.61 18.57
CA ALA A 229 -21.38 7.80 17.35
C ALA A 229 -22.57 8.19 16.46
N ASN A 230 -22.30 8.46 15.19
CA ASN A 230 -23.30 8.77 14.17
C ASN A 230 -23.68 7.55 13.34
N GLY A 231 -22.77 6.57 13.24
CA GLY A 231 -23.03 5.33 12.53
C GLY A 231 -21.79 4.43 12.51
N ARG A 232 -22.05 3.17 12.15
CA ARG A 232 -21.06 2.10 12.08
C ARG A 232 -21.34 1.15 10.94
N LEU A 233 -20.34 0.90 10.12
CA LEU A 233 -20.36 -0.15 9.10
C LEU A 233 -19.43 -1.29 9.53
N ARG A 234 -19.92 -2.52 9.49
CA ARG A 234 -19.14 -3.74 9.70
C ARG A 234 -19.03 -4.50 8.38
N ILE A 235 -17.84 -4.97 8.08
CA ILE A 235 -17.55 -5.76 6.88
C ILE A 235 -16.73 -6.98 7.30
N GLU A 236 -17.09 -8.17 6.82
CA GLU A 236 -16.22 -9.34 6.93
C GLU A 236 -15.00 -9.15 6.02
N GLY A 237 -13.81 -9.34 6.56
CA GLY A 237 -12.54 -9.21 5.85
C GLY A 237 -11.50 -8.36 6.57
N GLY A 238 -10.27 -8.40 6.06
CA GLY A 238 -9.13 -7.66 6.57
C GLY A 238 -8.94 -6.31 5.86
N TYR A 239 -8.49 -5.32 6.60
CA TYR A 239 -8.17 -4.00 6.05
C TYR A 239 -6.93 -4.07 5.14
N VAL A 240 -7.00 -3.41 4.00
CA VAL A 240 -5.86 -3.16 3.11
C VAL A 240 -5.45 -1.70 3.19
N GLN A 241 -6.39 -0.80 2.90
CA GLN A 241 -6.13 0.63 2.79
C GLN A 241 -7.42 1.43 2.80
N SER A 242 -7.35 2.73 3.12
CA SER A 242 -8.47 3.64 2.95
C SER A 242 -8.03 5.02 2.47
N ARG A 243 -8.93 5.71 1.79
CA ARG A 243 -8.76 7.09 1.29
C ARG A 243 -10.04 7.87 1.45
N LYS A 244 -9.91 9.17 1.69
CA LYS A 244 -11.05 10.06 1.79
C LYS A 244 -10.96 11.17 0.73
N VAL A 245 -12.00 11.26 -0.10
CA VAL A 245 -12.18 12.30 -1.10
C VAL A 245 -13.47 13.05 -0.77
N GLY A 246 -13.37 14.32 -0.44
CA GLY A 246 -14.53 15.11 -0.01
C GLY A 246 -15.23 14.50 1.22
N SER A 247 -16.51 14.12 1.06
CA SER A 247 -17.33 13.48 2.10
C SER A 247 -17.36 11.96 2.01
N THR A 248 -16.59 11.34 1.11
CA THR A 248 -16.60 9.89 0.89
C THR A 248 -15.30 9.27 1.39
N VAL A 249 -15.40 8.24 2.24
CA VAL A 249 -14.29 7.37 2.59
C VAL A 249 -14.39 6.11 1.75
N THR A 250 -13.35 5.84 0.97
CA THR A 250 -13.21 4.58 0.22
C THR A 250 -12.31 3.65 1.01
N VAL A 251 -12.78 2.47 1.31
CA VAL A 251 -12.03 1.45 2.04
C VAL A 251 -11.85 0.23 1.15
N ILE A 252 -10.61 -0.20 1.04
CA ILE A 252 -10.22 -1.42 0.36
C ILE A 252 -9.99 -2.49 1.42
N SER A 253 -10.62 -3.64 1.25
CA SER A 253 -10.46 -4.79 2.15
C SER A 253 -10.30 -6.08 1.35
N ARG A 254 -9.73 -7.10 2.00
CA ARG A 254 -9.60 -8.45 1.47
C ARG A 254 -10.48 -9.40 2.25
N PHE A 255 -11.08 -10.33 1.53
CA PHE A 255 -11.88 -11.39 2.10
C PHE A 255 -11.53 -12.73 1.45
N ALA A 256 -11.47 -13.77 2.26
CA ALA A 256 -11.45 -15.15 1.77
C ALA A 256 -12.52 -15.94 2.56
N PRO A 257 -13.38 -16.69 1.87
CA PRO A 257 -14.43 -17.44 2.53
C PRO A 257 -13.85 -18.52 3.45
N ASP A 258 -14.48 -18.70 4.61
CA ASP A 258 -14.28 -19.88 5.44
C ASP A 258 -15.20 -20.98 4.91
N LEU A 259 -14.62 -21.98 4.26
CA LEU A 259 -15.38 -23.07 3.66
C LEU A 259 -15.41 -24.26 4.62
N PRO A 260 -16.53 -24.52 5.30
CA PRO A 260 -16.66 -25.66 6.20
C PRO A 260 -16.36 -26.97 5.48
N ASP A 261 -15.62 -27.84 6.14
CA ASP A 261 -15.26 -29.18 5.63
C ASP A 261 -14.37 -29.19 4.37
N TYR A 262 -13.91 -28.04 3.88
CA TYR A 262 -12.97 -27.97 2.76
C TYR A 262 -11.52 -27.96 3.27
N ASN A 263 -10.73 -28.95 2.83
CA ASN A 263 -9.31 -29.01 3.15
C ASN A 263 -8.48 -28.36 2.03
N TYR A 264 -7.89 -27.23 2.30
CA TYR A 264 -7.04 -26.47 1.34
C TYR A 264 -5.74 -27.20 0.98
N TYR A 265 -5.30 -28.19 1.78
CA TYR A 265 -4.08 -28.97 1.57
C TYR A 265 -4.36 -30.48 1.60
N PRO A 266 -5.19 -30.99 0.68
CA PRO A 266 -5.53 -32.42 0.68
C PRO A 266 -4.29 -33.25 0.35
N SER A 267 -4.01 -34.24 1.18
CA SER A 267 -2.87 -35.16 1.03
C SER A 267 -3.31 -36.58 0.64
N THR A 268 -4.61 -36.87 0.65
CA THR A 268 -5.19 -38.17 0.31
C THR A 268 -6.34 -38.02 -0.67
N GLN A 269 -6.64 -39.07 -1.41
CA GLN A 269 -7.78 -39.12 -2.32
C GLN A 269 -9.13 -38.97 -1.55
N GLU A 270 -9.22 -39.50 -0.33
CA GLU A 270 -10.42 -39.36 0.51
C GLU A 270 -10.68 -37.88 0.87
N GLN A 271 -9.62 -37.10 1.13
CA GLN A 271 -9.73 -35.66 1.38
C GLN A 271 -10.14 -34.89 0.12
N LEU A 272 -9.63 -35.28 -1.05
CA LEU A 272 -10.06 -34.69 -2.33
C LEU A 272 -11.54 -34.99 -2.62
N ASP A 273 -11.98 -36.25 -2.40
CA ASP A 273 -13.37 -36.63 -2.59
C ASP A 273 -14.30 -35.89 -1.59
N ALA A 274 -13.84 -35.68 -0.33
CA ALA A 274 -14.55 -34.89 0.66
C ALA A 274 -14.65 -33.41 0.24
N ASN A 275 -13.57 -32.82 -0.28
CA ASN A 275 -13.58 -31.46 -0.83
C ASN A 275 -14.62 -31.30 -1.96
N LEU A 276 -14.66 -32.22 -2.91
CA LEU A 276 -15.65 -32.16 -3.97
C LEU A 276 -17.09 -32.24 -3.44
N ALA A 277 -17.33 -33.06 -2.42
CA ALA A 277 -18.65 -33.16 -1.78
C ALA A 277 -19.01 -31.88 -1.00
N ALA A 278 -18.05 -31.21 -0.35
CA ALA A 278 -18.25 -29.92 0.30
C ALA A 278 -18.60 -28.83 -0.72
N LEU A 279 -17.89 -28.78 -1.84
CA LEU A 279 -18.14 -27.81 -2.92
C LEU A 279 -19.52 -27.95 -3.57
N GLU A 280 -20.09 -29.16 -3.63
CA GLU A 280 -21.46 -29.37 -4.13
C GLU A 280 -22.53 -28.67 -3.27
N GLN A 281 -22.25 -28.42 -1.99
CA GLN A 281 -23.18 -27.81 -1.03
C GLN A 281 -22.95 -26.31 -0.83
N LEU A 282 -21.92 -25.75 -1.46
CA LEU A 282 -21.52 -24.37 -1.31
C LEU A 282 -22.64 -23.39 -1.68
N ASP A 283 -22.94 -22.42 -0.80
CA ASP A 283 -23.92 -21.36 -1.03
C ASP A 283 -23.23 -20.00 -1.15
N ILE A 284 -23.92 -19.04 -1.72
CA ILE A 284 -23.44 -17.66 -1.91
C ILE A 284 -23.15 -16.96 -0.58
N GLU A 285 -23.89 -17.29 0.48
CA GLU A 285 -23.71 -16.74 1.83
C GLU A 285 -22.39 -17.20 2.48
N GLU A 286 -21.77 -18.26 1.98
CA GLU A 286 -20.47 -18.76 2.42
C GLU A 286 -19.32 -18.17 1.60
N ILE A 287 -19.62 -17.64 0.40
CA ILE A 287 -18.61 -17.14 -0.56
C ILE A 287 -18.41 -15.64 -0.44
N LEU A 288 -19.47 -14.86 -0.23
CA LEU A 288 -19.41 -13.40 -0.21
C LEU A 288 -19.33 -12.85 1.21
N PRO A 289 -18.53 -11.79 1.45
CA PRO A 289 -18.44 -11.14 2.75
C PRO A 289 -19.76 -10.52 3.16
N LYS A 290 -20.08 -10.61 4.44
CA LYS A 290 -21.25 -9.99 5.05
C LYS A 290 -20.95 -8.52 5.36
N VAL A 291 -21.92 -7.66 5.06
CA VAL A 291 -21.89 -6.22 5.31
C VAL A 291 -23.09 -5.84 6.18
N GLN A 292 -22.85 -5.08 7.24
CA GLN A 292 -23.92 -4.64 8.13
C GLN A 292 -23.72 -3.17 8.54
N TRP A 293 -24.68 -2.31 8.20
CA TRP A 293 -24.70 -0.92 8.65
C TRP A 293 -25.59 -0.78 9.88
N ASN A 294 -25.03 -0.22 10.96
CA ASN A 294 -25.67 -0.13 12.27
C ASN A 294 -26.23 -1.50 12.73
N ASP A 295 -27.49 -1.53 13.13
CA ASP A 295 -28.22 -2.73 13.52
C ASP A 295 -29.20 -3.23 12.43
N GLU A 296 -28.99 -2.79 11.19
CA GLU A 296 -29.80 -3.23 10.04
C GLU A 296 -29.53 -4.71 9.69
N ALA A 297 -30.34 -5.23 8.77
CA ALA A 297 -30.15 -6.60 8.29
C ALA A 297 -28.79 -6.74 7.57
N VAL A 298 -28.12 -7.87 7.83
CA VAL A 298 -26.90 -8.24 7.11
C VAL A 298 -27.20 -8.36 5.62
N GLN A 299 -26.32 -7.80 4.79
CA GLN A 299 -26.41 -7.81 3.34
C GLN A 299 -25.17 -8.46 2.73
N LEU A 300 -25.33 -8.99 1.53
CA LEU A 300 -24.21 -9.42 0.68
C LEU A 300 -24.02 -8.42 -0.46
N PRO A 301 -22.80 -8.24 -0.97
CA PRO A 301 -22.59 -7.51 -2.21
C PRO A 301 -23.45 -8.08 -3.34
N PRO A 302 -24.07 -7.23 -4.18
CA PRO A 302 -24.82 -7.71 -5.35
C PRO A 302 -23.87 -8.47 -6.31
N ALA A 303 -24.31 -9.58 -6.88
CA ALA A 303 -23.48 -10.36 -7.81
C ALA A 303 -22.95 -9.51 -8.98
N THR A 304 -23.78 -8.59 -9.49
CA THR A 304 -23.41 -7.67 -10.57
C THR A 304 -22.36 -6.62 -10.18
N ALA A 305 -22.11 -6.43 -8.89
CA ALA A 305 -21.04 -5.56 -8.39
C ALA A 305 -19.70 -6.31 -8.24
N CYS A 306 -19.69 -7.63 -8.40
CA CYS A 306 -18.49 -8.45 -8.34
C CYS A 306 -17.93 -8.71 -9.74
N LEU A 307 -16.62 -8.60 -9.86
CA LEU A 307 -15.87 -8.75 -11.10
C LEU A 307 -15.00 -10.01 -11.04
N ARG A 308 -14.78 -10.61 -12.20
CA ARG A 308 -13.83 -11.70 -12.42
C ARG A 308 -13.01 -11.46 -13.68
N VAL A 309 -11.87 -12.10 -13.79
CA VAL A 309 -11.09 -12.10 -15.02
C VAL A 309 -11.87 -12.78 -16.13
N ASN A 310 -11.87 -12.16 -17.31
CA ASN A 310 -12.40 -12.75 -18.54
C ASN A 310 -11.45 -13.87 -19.02
N PRO A 311 -11.84 -15.14 -18.96
CA PRO A 311 -10.95 -16.25 -19.33
C PRO A 311 -10.55 -16.26 -20.81
N ASN A 312 -11.22 -15.48 -21.64
CA ASN A 312 -10.93 -15.38 -23.08
C ASN A 312 -10.00 -14.19 -23.42
N HIS A 313 -9.71 -13.33 -22.45
CA HIS A 313 -8.81 -12.20 -22.66
C HIS A 313 -7.36 -12.68 -22.76
N GLU A 314 -6.56 -12.05 -23.63
CA GLU A 314 -5.16 -12.45 -23.85
C GLU A 314 -4.25 -12.33 -22.61
N TRP A 315 -4.64 -11.47 -21.64
CA TRP A 315 -3.95 -11.28 -20.35
C TRP A 315 -4.51 -12.15 -19.23
N ALA A 316 -5.50 -13.01 -19.52
CA ALA A 316 -6.01 -13.92 -18.52
C ALA A 316 -4.90 -14.90 -18.10
N GLY A 317 -4.51 -14.81 -16.84
CA GLY A 317 -3.57 -15.74 -16.21
C GLY A 317 -4.21 -17.11 -15.94
N ALA A 318 -3.47 -17.98 -15.26
CA ALA A 318 -4.05 -19.19 -14.72
C ALA A 318 -5.16 -18.83 -13.70
N PRO A 319 -6.24 -19.61 -13.62
CA PRO A 319 -7.30 -19.37 -12.64
C PRO A 319 -6.71 -19.28 -11.23
N ILE A 320 -7.16 -18.27 -10.45
CA ILE A 320 -6.72 -18.13 -9.07
C ILE A 320 -7.27 -19.30 -8.27
N PRO A 321 -6.41 -20.13 -7.64
CA PRO A 321 -6.85 -21.35 -6.98
C PRO A 321 -7.69 -21.13 -5.72
N TYR A 322 -7.75 -19.87 -5.21
CA TYR A 322 -8.50 -19.51 -4.01
C TYR A 322 -9.47 -18.36 -4.30
N PRO A 323 -10.68 -18.39 -3.75
CA PRO A 323 -11.64 -17.31 -3.91
C PRO A 323 -11.30 -16.12 -3.00
N VAL A 324 -10.16 -15.48 -3.26
CA VAL A 324 -9.82 -14.20 -2.60
C VAL A 324 -10.55 -13.09 -3.29
N LEU A 325 -11.26 -12.29 -2.51
CA LEU A 325 -11.96 -11.11 -2.98
C LEU A 325 -11.28 -9.84 -2.47
N THR A 326 -11.02 -8.92 -3.37
CA THR A 326 -10.77 -7.53 -3.02
C THR A 326 -12.07 -6.76 -3.07
N MET A 327 -12.40 -6.10 -1.96
CA MET A 327 -13.58 -5.27 -1.81
C MET A 327 -13.20 -3.80 -1.89
N VAL A 328 -14.00 -3.00 -2.60
CA VAL A 328 -13.94 -1.54 -2.61
C VAL A 328 -15.27 -1.02 -2.09
N THR A 329 -15.26 -0.47 -0.89
CA THR A 329 -16.46 0.03 -0.22
C THR A 329 -16.36 1.54 -0.05
N GLN A 330 -17.30 2.29 -0.64
CA GLN A 330 -17.45 3.72 -0.43
C GLN A 330 -18.50 3.97 0.66
N VAL A 331 -18.17 4.83 1.62
CA VAL A 331 -19.05 5.19 2.72
C VAL A 331 -19.16 6.70 2.87
N ASP A 332 -20.31 7.17 3.33
CA ASP A 332 -20.48 8.55 3.77
C ASP A 332 -19.68 8.81 5.05
N ALA A 333 -18.82 9.81 5.04
CA ALA A 333 -17.93 10.11 6.16
C ALA A 333 -18.67 10.57 7.43
N ALA A 334 -19.86 11.12 7.31
CA ALA A 334 -20.62 11.63 8.47
C ALA A 334 -21.44 10.54 9.19
N THR A 335 -21.81 9.46 8.47
CA THR A 335 -22.76 8.44 8.96
C THR A 335 -22.23 7.01 8.86
N ALA A 336 -21.09 6.80 8.20
CA ALA A 336 -20.59 5.48 7.81
C ALA A 336 -21.60 4.64 7.00
N GLU A 337 -22.60 5.27 6.37
CA GLU A 337 -23.55 4.59 5.49
C GLU A 337 -22.84 4.11 4.23
N PRO A 338 -23.01 2.84 3.81
CA PRO A 338 -22.43 2.36 2.56
C PRO A 338 -23.11 3.01 1.36
N LEU A 339 -22.33 3.69 0.52
CA LEU A 339 -22.81 4.36 -0.71
C LEU A 339 -22.66 3.45 -1.92
N ASN A 340 -21.58 2.69 -1.98
CA ASN A 340 -21.27 1.76 -3.06
C ASN A 340 -20.38 0.62 -2.56
N ILE A 341 -20.56 -0.56 -3.14
CA ILE A 341 -19.73 -1.74 -2.89
C ILE A 341 -19.40 -2.37 -4.23
N GLN A 342 -18.12 -2.51 -4.52
CA GLN A 342 -17.59 -3.30 -5.62
C GLN A 342 -16.79 -4.45 -5.05
N CYS A 343 -16.76 -5.60 -5.73
CA CYS A 343 -15.88 -6.71 -5.39
C CYS A 343 -15.17 -7.24 -6.66
N TYR A 344 -13.95 -7.67 -6.46
CA TYR A 344 -13.13 -8.26 -7.49
C TYR A 344 -12.56 -9.59 -6.99
N PHE A 345 -12.79 -10.68 -7.72
CA PHE A 345 -12.19 -11.99 -7.46
C PHE A 345 -10.73 -11.97 -7.94
N GLY A 346 -9.85 -11.47 -7.10
CA GLY A 346 -8.44 -11.30 -7.34
C GLY A 346 -7.72 -10.78 -6.10
N ASP A 347 -6.42 -11.08 -6.01
CA ASP A 347 -5.55 -10.62 -4.94
C ASP A 347 -4.75 -9.40 -5.40
N VAL A 348 -5.13 -8.23 -4.91
CA VAL A 348 -4.54 -6.95 -5.26
C VAL A 348 -3.22 -6.75 -4.54
N SER A 349 -2.15 -6.48 -5.30
CA SER A 349 -0.80 -6.23 -4.78
C SER A 349 -0.53 -4.77 -4.44
N GLY A 350 -1.36 -3.87 -4.92
CA GLY A 350 -1.23 -2.44 -4.71
C GLY A 350 -2.49 -1.68 -5.04
N VAL A 351 -2.57 -0.47 -4.49
CA VAL A 351 -3.70 0.45 -4.69
C VAL A 351 -3.16 1.84 -4.90
N TYR A 352 -3.68 2.56 -5.88
CA TYR A 352 -3.38 3.96 -6.12
C TYR A 352 -4.70 4.72 -6.32
N VAL A 353 -4.87 5.88 -5.69
CA VAL A 353 -6.12 6.63 -5.70
C VAL A 353 -5.86 8.11 -6.01
N THR A 354 -6.56 8.63 -6.99
CA THR A 354 -6.70 10.07 -7.25
C THR A 354 -8.10 10.55 -6.87
N ALA A 355 -8.40 11.81 -7.07
CA ALA A 355 -9.77 12.32 -6.87
C ALA A 355 -10.78 11.67 -7.82
N ASP A 356 -10.35 11.26 -9.01
CA ASP A 356 -11.22 10.77 -10.08
C ASP A 356 -11.12 9.26 -10.31
N HIS A 357 -9.95 8.65 -10.01
CA HIS A 357 -9.67 7.26 -10.32
C HIS A 357 -9.14 6.48 -9.12
N LEU A 358 -9.49 5.20 -9.08
CA LEU A 358 -8.88 4.16 -8.27
C LEU A 358 -8.20 3.17 -9.23
N TYR A 359 -6.94 2.84 -8.94
CA TYR A 359 -6.20 1.79 -9.61
C TYR A 359 -5.94 0.64 -8.65
N LEU A 360 -6.43 -0.54 -8.99
CA LEU A 360 -6.06 -1.78 -8.33
C LEU A 360 -4.93 -2.42 -9.14
N LEU A 361 -3.86 -2.83 -8.46
CA LEU A 361 -2.65 -3.37 -9.06
C LEU A 361 -2.54 -4.85 -8.72
N GLU A 362 -2.25 -5.67 -9.71
CA GLU A 362 -2.04 -7.11 -9.54
C GLU A 362 -0.70 -7.51 -10.17
N ASN A 363 0.08 -8.34 -9.47
CA ASN A 363 1.32 -8.86 -10.01
C ASN A 363 1.04 -10.16 -10.78
N ASP A 364 1.29 -10.13 -12.07
CA ASP A 364 1.34 -11.34 -12.90
C ASP A 364 2.74 -11.97 -12.77
N SER A 365 2.80 -13.10 -12.06
CA SER A 365 4.04 -13.86 -11.82
C SER A 365 4.28 -14.97 -12.87
N GLY A 366 3.68 -14.86 -14.05
CA GLY A 366 3.87 -15.78 -15.16
C GLY A 366 5.32 -15.84 -15.67
N LEU A 367 5.53 -16.40 -16.87
CA LEU A 367 6.86 -16.55 -17.49
C LEU A 367 7.57 -15.20 -17.73
N ALA A 368 6.82 -14.13 -17.86
CA ALA A 368 7.31 -12.76 -17.93
C ALA A 368 6.58 -11.93 -16.85
N PRO A 369 7.23 -11.66 -15.71
CA PRO A 369 6.63 -10.86 -14.65
C PRO A 369 6.10 -9.54 -15.16
N ALA A 370 4.85 -9.20 -14.80
CA ALA A 370 4.16 -8.00 -15.24
C ALA A 370 3.29 -7.44 -14.12
N THR A 371 2.87 -6.21 -14.29
CA THR A 371 1.84 -5.56 -13.46
C THR A 371 0.59 -5.36 -14.30
N LEU A 372 -0.54 -5.89 -13.83
CA LEU A 372 -1.87 -5.56 -14.31
C LEU A 372 -2.39 -4.36 -13.50
N LEU A 373 -3.05 -3.44 -14.19
CA LEU A 373 -3.63 -2.23 -13.60
C LEU A 373 -5.12 -2.22 -13.96
N HIS A 374 -5.99 -2.16 -12.96
CA HIS A 374 -7.44 -2.08 -13.16
C HIS A 374 -7.92 -0.70 -12.74
N GLN A 375 -8.36 0.12 -13.68
CA GLN A 375 -8.88 1.46 -13.41
C GLN A 375 -10.36 1.42 -13.10
N PHE A 376 -10.72 2.13 -12.03
CA PHE A 376 -12.10 2.39 -11.66
C PHE A 376 -12.33 3.91 -11.59
N ALA A 377 -13.44 4.40 -12.11
CA ALA A 377 -13.91 5.75 -11.80
C ALA A 377 -14.31 5.81 -10.32
N MET A 378 -14.14 6.98 -9.68
CA MET A 378 -14.49 7.19 -8.27
C MET A 378 -15.78 7.98 -8.07
N ASN A 379 -16.23 8.72 -9.09
CA ASN A 379 -17.37 9.61 -9.03
C ASN A 379 -18.34 9.33 -10.18
N PRO A 380 -19.68 9.24 -9.92
CA PRO A 380 -20.37 9.37 -8.61
C PRO A 380 -20.26 8.10 -7.75
N SER A 381 -19.80 7.00 -8.27
CA SER A 381 -19.60 5.71 -7.60
C SER A 381 -18.42 4.97 -8.23
N THR A 382 -17.82 4.05 -7.50
CA THR A 382 -16.75 3.20 -8.04
C THR A 382 -17.29 2.32 -9.16
N GLU A 383 -16.73 2.46 -10.37
CA GLU A 383 -17.13 1.70 -11.55
C GLU A 383 -15.90 1.32 -12.38
N TYR A 384 -15.75 0.05 -12.71
CA TYR A 384 -14.64 -0.44 -13.53
C TYR A 384 -14.68 0.16 -14.93
N GLN A 385 -13.53 0.70 -15.38
CA GLN A 385 -13.37 1.35 -16.68
C GLN A 385 -12.61 0.46 -17.66
N GLY A 386 -11.48 -0.07 -17.24
CA GLY A 386 -10.62 -0.88 -18.08
C GLY A 386 -9.33 -1.30 -17.38
N SER A 387 -8.47 -1.99 -18.11
CA SER A 387 -7.20 -2.51 -17.58
C SER A 387 -6.03 -2.20 -18.50
N GLY A 388 -4.83 -2.16 -17.92
CA GLY A 388 -3.56 -2.09 -18.62
C GLY A 388 -2.60 -3.17 -18.12
N ARG A 389 -1.57 -3.46 -18.94
CA ARG A 389 -0.52 -4.40 -18.59
C ARG A 389 0.84 -3.84 -18.95
N VAL A 390 1.77 -3.85 -18.00
CA VAL A 390 3.17 -3.42 -18.20
C VAL A 390 4.12 -4.48 -17.71
N GLU A 391 5.32 -4.57 -18.31
CA GLU A 391 6.36 -5.50 -17.86
C GLU A 391 6.97 -5.03 -16.53
N GLY A 392 7.41 -6.00 -15.70
CA GLY A 392 7.98 -5.76 -14.39
C GLY A 392 6.95 -5.55 -13.30
N GLN A 393 7.40 -5.45 -12.06
CA GLN A 393 6.56 -5.39 -10.88
C GLN A 393 6.89 -4.19 -10.01
N LEU A 394 5.91 -3.77 -9.21
CA LEU A 394 6.03 -2.65 -8.26
C LEU A 394 6.48 -3.15 -6.87
N PHE A 395 7.32 -4.15 -6.80
CA PHE A 395 7.88 -4.65 -5.56
C PHE A 395 9.37 -4.35 -5.49
N LEU A 396 10.02 -4.46 -4.37
CA LEU A 396 11.40 -4.12 -4.05
C LEU A 396 11.60 -2.63 -3.77
N GLY A 397 12.33 -2.36 -2.70
CA GLY A 397 12.77 -1.03 -2.24
C GLY A 397 11.68 -0.01 -1.96
N GLY A 398 11.86 0.83 -0.98
CA GLY A 398 11.13 2.08 -0.74
C GLY A 398 9.61 2.03 -0.63
N GLN A 399 9.01 3.20 -0.70
CA GLN A 399 7.54 3.37 -0.67
C GLN A 399 7.00 3.18 -2.10
N ARG A 400 6.34 2.06 -2.34
CA ARG A 400 5.95 1.55 -3.67
C ARG A 400 5.03 2.46 -4.44
N ASP A 401 4.18 3.18 -3.77
CA ASP A 401 3.18 4.06 -4.35
C ASP A 401 3.76 5.38 -4.88
N PHE A 402 4.89 5.82 -4.36
CA PHE A 402 5.66 6.87 -5.04
C PHE A 402 6.12 6.48 -6.45
N ARG A 403 6.03 5.20 -6.79
CA ARG A 403 6.32 4.71 -8.15
C ARG A 403 5.21 4.94 -9.15
N LEU A 404 4.04 5.43 -8.70
CA LEU A 404 2.90 5.78 -9.56
C LEU A 404 2.56 7.26 -9.44
N ASN A 405 2.01 7.80 -10.51
CA ASN A 405 1.40 9.12 -10.51
C ASN A 405 0.49 9.28 -11.73
N GLU A 406 -0.68 9.87 -11.55
CA GLU A 406 -1.52 10.34 -12.64
C GLU A 406 -1.34 11.85 -12.81
N ASN A 407 -1.03 12.30 -14.02
CA ASN A 407 -0.90 13.72 -14.33
C ASN A 407 -1.32 14.01 -15.76
N ALA A 408 -2.12 15.05 -15.96
CA ALA A 408 -2.56 15.54 -17.25
C ALA A 408 -3.19 14.44 -18.16
N GLY A 409 -3.91 13.47 -17.57
CA GLY A 409 -4.54 12.36 -18.26
C GLY A 409 -3.59 11.21 -18.63
N PHE A 410 -2.41 11.14 -18.02
CA PHE A 410 -1.47 10.04 -18.17
C PHE A 410 -1.16 9.41 -16.83
N LEU A 411 -1.26 8.08 -16.75
CA LEU A 411 -0.74 7.30 -15.64
C LEU A 411 0.73 6.97 -15.90
N ARG A 412 1.61 7.32 -14.96
CA ARG A 412 3.06 7.13 -15.05
C ARG A 412 3.50 6.21 -13.94
N LEU A 413 4.35 5.23 -14.23
CA LEU A 413 4.82 4.30 -13.20
C LEU A 413 6.19 3.73 -13.50
N PHE A 414 6.94 3.42 -12.43
CA PHE A 414 8.19 2.68 -12.51
C PHE A 414 7.98 1.23 -12.08
N THR A 415 8.47 0.30 -12.89
CA THR A 415 8.51 -1.13 -12.58
C THR A 415 9.94 -1.64 -12.50
N THR A 416 10.11 -2.79 -11.86
CA THR A 416 11.38 -3.51 -11.78
C THR A 416 11.15 -4.97 -12.14
N SER A 417 11.99 -5.52 -13.00
CA SER A 417 12.09 -6.96 -13.26
C SER A 417 13.39 -7.50 -12.67
N ILE A 418 13.34 -8.70 -12.11
CA ILE A 418 14.53 -9.44 -11.72
C ILE A 418 15.00 -10.23 -12.94
N THR A 419 16.25 -10.03 -13.34
CA THR A 419 16.86 -10.71 -14.46
C THR A 419 17.59 -11.99 -14.01
N GLU A 420 17.90 -12.88 -14.95
CA GLU A 420 18.74 -14.06 -14.69
C GLU A 420 20.26 -13.74 -14.78
N ASP A 421 20.62 -12.50 -15.15
CA ASP A 421 22.02 -12.07 -15.25
C ASP A 421 22.56 -11.77 -13.84
N PRO A 422 23.56 -12.53 -13.33
CA PRO A 422 24.13 -12.29 -12.01
C PRO A 422 24.95 -10.99 -11.93
N ASP A 423 25.36 -10.41 -13.06
CA ASP A 423 26.11 -9.17 -13.14
C ASP A 423 25.19 -7.95 -13.30
N ASP A 424 23.89 -8.16 -13.61
CA ASP A 424 22.87 -7.11 -13.70
C ASP A 424 21.48 -7.67 -13.36
N ARG A 425 21.15 -7.69 -12.08
CA ARG A 425 19.97 -8.36 -11.53
C ARG A 425 18.65 -7.61 -11.72
N PHE A 426 18.71 -6.31 -12.00
CA PHE A 426 17.51 -5.47 -11.98
C PHE A 426 17.36 -4.73 -13.33
N ASP A 427 16.20 -4.89 -13.97
CA ASP A 427 15.76 -4.08 -15.11
C ASP A 427 14.64 -3.15 -14.66
N HIS A 428 14.92 -1.84 -14.62
CA HIS A 428 13.96 -0.81 -14.25
C HIS A 428 13.40 -0.15 -15.49
N ARG A 429 12.08 0.07 -15.48
CA ARG A 429 11.36 0.72 -16.57
C ARG A 429 10.43 1.80 -16.07
N LEU A 430 10.37 2.90 -16.81
CA LEU A 430 9.32 3.91 -16.69
C LEU A 430 8.28 3.64 -17.78
N TRP A 431 7.02 3.56 -17.38
CA TRP A 431 5.88 3.41 -18.26
C TRP A 431 4.99 4.65 -18.20
N ILE A 432 4.42 5.03 -19.34
CA ILE A 432 3.40 6.09 -19.44
C ILE A 432 2.23 5.50 -20.22
N LEU A 433 1.05 5.48 -19.58
CA LEU A 433 -0.20 4.97 -20.14
C LEU A 433 -1.18 6.13 -20.31
N ASP A 434 -2.05 6.06 -21.31
CA ASP A 434 -3.18 6.98 -21.43
C ASP A 434 -4.23 6.61 -20.37
N ALA A 435 -4.53 7.53 -19.46
CA ALA A 435 -5.53 7.31 -18.42
C ALA A 435 -6.98 7.37 -18.95
N ASN A 436 -7.17 7.81 -20.18
CA ASN A 436 -8.46 7.72 -20.86
C ASN A 436 -8.61 6.33 -21.47
N VAL A 437 -9.37 5.48 -20.81
CA VAL A 437 -9.64 4.12 -21.27
C VAL A 437 -10.42 4.15 -22.58
N VAL A 438 -9.96 3.39 -23.57
CA VAL A 438 -10.62 3.17 -24.85
C VAL A 438 -10.81 1.70 -25.06
N ASP A 439 -12.03 1.28 -25.36
CA ASP A 439 -12.40 -0.14 -25.59
C ASP A 439 -11.97 -1.08 -24.42
N GLY A 440 -11.97 -0.56 -23.20
CA GLY A 440 -11.58 -1.29 -21.97
C GLY A 440 -10.08 -1.39 -21.73
N GLU A 441 -9.24 -0.70 -22.48
CA GLU A 441 -7.78 -0.76 -22.36
C GLU A 441 -7.17 0.58 -21.92
N LEU A 442 -6.21 0.51 -20.98
CA LEU A 442 -5.24 1.55 -20.63
C LEU A 442 -4.01 1.38 -21.52
N ALA A 443 -3.97 2.10 -22.64
CA ALA A 443 -2.94 1.90 -23.65
C ALA A 443 -1.59 2.47 -23.22
N VAL A 444 -0.50 1.71 -23.41
CA VAL A 444 0.87 2.20 -23.23
C VAL A 444 1.19 3.25 -24.30
N THR A 445 1.50 4.46 -23.84
CA THR A 445 1.83 5.61 -24.68
C THR A 445 3.33 5.72 -24.94
N ALA A 446 4.16 5.48 -23.91
CA ALA A 446 5.62 5.52 -24.00
C ALA A 446 6.26 4.69 -22.88
N GLN A 447 7.56 4.40 -23.06
CA GLN A 447 8.39 3.74 -22.04
C GLN A 447 9.84 4.20 -22.10
N LEU A 448 10.57 4.01 -21.00
CA LEU A 448 12.04 4.08 -20.93
C LEU A 448 12.57 2.84 -20.20
N PRO A 449 13.72 2.25 -20.68
CA PRO A 449 14.37 2.54 -21.95
C PRO A 449 13.52 2.12 -23.16
N ASN A 450 13.84 2.65 -24.34
CA ASN A 450 13.21 2.29 -25.62
C ASN A 450 14.23 2.26 -26.76
N ASP A 451 13.82 1.96 -27.99
CA ASP A 451 14.71 1.81 -29.16
C ASP A 451 15.51 3.07 -29.51
N VAL A 452 15.04 4.25 -29.09
CA VAL A 452 15.71 5.55 -29.35
C VAL A 452 16.55 5.98 -28.15
N ARG A 453 16.03 5.79 -26.94
CA ARG A 453 16.66 6.10 -25.66
C ARG A 453 16.97 4.81 -24.92
N THR A 454 18.13 4.24 -25.22
CA THR A 454 18.54 2.90 -24.75
C THR A 454 19.25 2.91 -23.39
N ALA A 455 19.44 4.09 -22.77
CA ALA A 455 20.09 4.19 -21.47
C ALA A 455 19.25 3.52 -20.41
N ALA A 456 19.85 2.57 -19.67
CA ALA A 456 19.20 1.90 -18.55
C ALA A 456 18.93 2.90 -17.41
N ILE A 457 17.92 2.61 -16.60
CA ILE A 457 17.63 3.29 -15.35
C ILE A 457 18.36 2.53 -14.25
N GLY A 458 19.32 3.16 -13.58
CA GLY A 458 20.23 2.51 -12.65
C GLY A 458 21.51 2.01 -13.31
N LYS A 459 22.52 1.74 -12.49
CA LYS A 459 23.73 1.02 -12.84
C LYS A 459 23.48 -0.50 -12.60
N PRO A 460 24.32 -1.39 -13.16
CA PRO A 460 24.17 -2.82 -12.91
C PRO A 460 24.10 -3.16 -11.40
N ASN A 461 23.15 -4.00 -11.04
CA ASN A 461 22.84 -4.43 -9.67
C ASN A 461 22.30 -3.35 -8.70
N GLU A 462 22.01 -2.15 -9.16
CA GLU A 462 21.33 -1.14 -8.36
C GLU A 462 19.81 -1.42 -8.33
N ASP A 463 19.21 -1.54 -7.13
CA ASP A 463 17.77 -1.60 -6.96
C ASP A 463 17.17 -0.18 -6.87
N LEU A 464 15.89 -0.03 -7.17
CA LEU A 464 15.16 1.23 -7.16
C LEU A 464 14.56 1.51 -5.78
N TYR A 465 15.12 2.46 -5.03
CA TYR A 465 14.74 2.78 -3.66
C TYR A 465 13.75 3.93 -3.53
N GLY A 466 14.08 5.10 -4.06
CA GLY A 466 13.23 6.29 -3.97
C GLY A 466 12.70 6.72 -5.33
N VAL A 467 11.41 7.00 -5.43
CA VAL A 467 10.81 7.61 -6.62
C VAL A 467 9.96 8.80 -6.20
N ARG A 468 9.93 9.84 -7.01
CA ARG A 468 9.02 10.97 -6.87
C ARG A 468 8.68 11.57 -8.21
N PHE A 469 7.39 11.69 -8.49
CA PHE A 469 6.89 12.51 -9.59
C PHE A 469 6.57 13.92 -9.08
N LEU A 470 6.82 14.93 -9.93
CA LEU A 470 6.51 16.32 -9.64
C LEU A 470 6.19 17.05 -10.96
N GLY A 471 4.91 17.33 -11.19
CA GLY A 471 4.48 17.95 -12.45
C GLY A 471 4.99 17.16 -13.66
N ASP A 472 5.75 17.81 -14.53
CA ASP A 472 6.31 17.20 -15.74
C ASP A 472 7.71 16.60 -15.53
N ARG A 473 8.04 16.20 -14.29
CA ARG A 473 9.33 15.61 -13.92
C ARG A 473 9.14 14.35 -13.10
N ALA A 474 10.14 13.49 -13.10
CA ALA A 474 10.27 12.43 -12.11
C ALA A 474 11.71 12.35 -11.60
N TYR A 475 11.86 11.84 -10.41
CA TYR A 475 13.12 11.60 -9.73
C TYR A 475 13.16 10.15 -9.29
N ALA A 476 14.31 9.49 -9.49
CA ALA A 476 14.50 8.11 -9.05
C ALA A 476 15.89 7.95 -8.44
N VAL A 477 15.96 7.28 -7.30
CA VAL A 477 17.20 6.93 -6.61
C VAL A 477 17.39 5.43 -6.70
N THR A 478 18.51 5.01 -7.28
CA THR A 478 18.92 3.61 -7.33
C THR A 478 20.11 3.38 -6.40
N PHE A 479 20.29 2.20 -5.85
CA PHE A 479 21.32 1.91 -4.85
C PHE A 479 21.95 0.52 -4.93
N GLU A 480 23.31 0.50 -4.92
CA GLU A 480 24.12 -0.61 -4.42
C GLU A 480 25.18 -0.13 -3.41
N ARG A 481 25.86 0.98 -3.67
CA ARG A 481 26.94 1.56 -2.81
C ARG A 481 27.15 3.06 -2.96
N LEU A 482 26.85 3.63 -4.13
CA LEU A 482 26.93 5.05 -4.45
C LEU A 482 25.71 5.37 -5.31
N ASP A 483 24.85 6.26 -4.85
CA ASP A 483 23.54 6.46 -5.41
C ASP A 483 23.50 7.56 -6.46
N PRO A 484 23.13 7.28 -7.68
CA PRO A 484 22.66 8.33 -8.57
C PRO A 484 21.20 8.69 -8.25
N LEU A 485 20.94 9.97 -8.05
CA LEU A 485 19.61 10.57 -8.22
C LEU A 485 19.42 10.83 -9.72
N TYR A 486 18.59 10.06 -10.38
CA TYR A 486 18.18 10.29 -11.77
C TYR A 486 17.07 11.33 -11.85
N VAL A 487 17.14 12.18 -12.86
CA VAL A 487 16.14 13.19 -13.18
C VAL A 487 15.55 12.87 -14.54
N PHE A 488 14.23 12.81 -14.62
CA PHE A 488 13.48 12.52 -15.84
C PHE A 488 12.72 13.77 -16.29
N ASP A 489 12.81 14.08 -17.58
CA ASP A 489 11.94 15.06 -18.25
C ASP A 489 10.74 14.32 -18.84
N LEU A 490 9.54 14.68 -18.39
CA LEU A 490 8.26 14.12 -18.80
C LEU A 490 7.34 15.19 -19.41
N THR A 491 7.92 16.33 -19.86
CA THR A 491 7.18 17.46 -20.47
C THR A 491 6.36 17.00 -21.69
N ASP A 492 6.93 16.11 -22.50
CA ASP A 492 6.16 15.37 -23.50
C ASP A 492 5.96 13.91 -23.02
N PRO A 493 4.76 13.54 -22.58
CA PRO A 493 4.50 12.19 -22.10
C PRO A 493 4.66 11.10 -23.17
N ARG A 494 4.78 11.47 -24.46
CA ARG A 494 5.04 10.54 -25.57
C ARG A 494 6.53 10.39 -25.89
N ASP A 495 7.37 11.25 -25.31
CA ASP A 495 8.82 11.25 -25.53
C ASP A 495 9.61 11.49 -24.23
N PRO A 496 9.40 10.67 -23.17
CA PRO A 496 10.10 10.81 -21.90
C PRO A 496 11.61 10.66 -22.07
N ALA A 497 12.41 11.34 -21.22
CA ALA A 497 13.87 11.28 -21.28
C ALA A 497 14.52 11.28 -19.90
N ILE A 498 15.64 10.57 -19.73
CA ILE A 498 16.56 10.80 -18.63
C ILE A 498 17.31 12.11 -18.95
N ALA A 499 17.04 13.16 -18.17
CA ALA A 499 17.60 14.48 -18.37
C ALA A 499 19.01 14.61 -17.75
N GLY A 500 19.23 13.99 -16.59
CA GLY A 500 20.49 14.04 -15.87
C GLY A 500 20.55 13.10 -14.70
N SER A 501 21.71 13.10 -14.01
CA SER A 501 21.88 12.37 -12.75
C SER A 501 22.89 13.06 -11.84
N LEU A 502 22.78 12.83 -10.54
CA LEU A 502 23.71 13.31 -9.51
C LEU A 502 24.13 12.13 -8.63
N GLU A 503 25.43 11.85 -8.54
CA GLU A 503 25.95 10.90 -7.56
C GLU A 503 25.98 11.54 -6.17
N ILE A 504 25.34 10.88 -5.20
CA ILE A 504 25.24 11.34 -3.81
C ILE A 504 25.83 10.29 -2.85
N PRO A 505 26.53 10.68 -1.77
CA PRO A 505 27.00 9.74 -0.75
C PRO A 505 25.84 9.21 0.10
N GLY A 506 25.72 7.88 0.20
CA GLY A 506 24.57 7.23 0.84
C GLY A 506 23.34 7.26 -0.07
N PHE A 507 22.12 7.09 0.47
CA PHE A 507 20.90 7.04 -0.33
C PHE A 507 19.76 7.87 0.24
N SER A 508 18.77 8.17 -0.59
CA SER A 508 17.50 8.78 -0.20
C SER A 508 16.33 7.91 -0.68
N ASN A 509 15.60 7.31 0.23
CA ASN A 509 14.43 6.50 -0.08
C ASN A 509 13.10 7.25 0.05
N PHE A 510 13.10 8.45 0.63
CA PHE A 510 11.98 9.37 0.62
C PHE A 510 12.40 10.68 -0.03
N LEU A 511 11.63 11.13 -1.03
CA LEU A 511 11.84 12.39 -1.74
C LEU A 511 10.62 13.28 -1.61
N HIS A 512 10.81 14.53 -1.18
CA HIS A 512 9.74 15.50 -0.98
C HIS A 512 10.00 16.77 -1.80
N PRO A 513 9.05 17.19 -2.67
CA PRO A 513 9.15 18.44 -3.40
C PRO A 513 8.97 19.63 -2.45
N VAL A 514 9.95 20.50 -2.37
CA VAL A 514 9.88 21.78 -1.65
C VAL A 514 9.32 22.89 -2.56
N SER A 515 9.80 22.91 -3.79
CA SER A 515 9.29 23.75 -4.87
C SER A 515 9.55 23.05 -6.20
N GLU A 516 9.20 23.67 -7.32
CA GLU A 516 9.49 23.12 -8.66
C GLU A 516 10.98 22.81 -8.85
N ASP A 517 11.88 23.61 -8.26
CA ASP A 517 13.33 23.54 -8.46
C ASP A 517 14.12 23.07 -7.21
N VAL A 518 13.43 22.75 -6.11
CA VAL A 518 14.07 22.31 -4.86
C VAL A 518 13.43 21.03 -4.37
N LEU A 519 14.27 20.00 -4.16
CA LEU A 519 13.85 18.69 -3.68
C LEU A 519 14.54 18.39 -2.34
N LEU A 520 13.81 17.78 -1.41
CA LEU A 520 14.31 17.30 -0.12
C LEU A 520 14.39 15.78 -0.16
N GLY A 521 15.52 15.20 0.25
CA GLY A 521 15.72 13.77 0.40
C GLY A 521 15.88 13.38 1.87
N ILE A 522 15.24 12.30 2.29
CA ILE A 522 15.47 11.64 3.57
C ILE A 522 15.92 10.20 3.28
N GLY A 523 16.96 9.75 3.98
CA GLY A 523 17.53 8.43 3.78
C GLY A 523 18.71 8.21 4.70
N ARG A 524 19.79 7.58 4.23
CA ARG A 524 20.95 7.21 5.04
C ARG A 524 22.27 7.67 4.42
N ASN A 525 23.21 7.99 5.28
CA ASN A 525 24.59 8.27 4.87
C ASN A 525 25.40 6.95 4.76
N GLU A 526 26.66 7.05 4.36
CA GLU A 526 27.58 5.91 4.21
C GLU A 526 27.84 5.12 5.53
N LEU A 527 27.58 5.74 6.67
CA LEU A 527 27.69 5.11 8.01
C LEU A 527 26.34 4.52 8.48
N ASN A 528 25.34 4.50 7.60
CA ASN A 528 23.98 4.00 7.88
C ASN A 528 23.21 4.81 8.93
N ASN A 529 23.61 6.08 9.18
CA ASN A 529 22.79 7.01 9.99
C ASN A 529 21.75 7.70 9.12
N PRO A 530 20.56 8.02 9.64
CA PRO A 530 19.59 8.83 8.94
C PRO A 530 20.19 10.19 8.52
N LYS A 531 19.82 10.66 7.34
CA LYS A 531 20.20 11.99 6.84
C LYS A 531 19.02 12.73 6.23
N VAL A 532 19.15 14.05 6.23
CA VAL A 532 18.31 14.95 5.44
C VAL A 532 19.19 15.70 4.47
N GLU A 533 18.84 15.74 3.19
CA GLU A 533 19.62 16.38 2.13
C GLU A 533 18.73 17.24 1.23
N LEU A 534 19.20 18.44 0.88
CA LEU A 534 18.48 19.37 0.02
C LEU A 534 19.15 19.42 -1.35
N PHE A 535 18.36 19.40 -2.42
CA PHE A 535 18.84 19.42 -3.80
C PHE A 535 18.30 20.60 -4.57
N ASN A 536 19.16 21.20 -5.41
CA ASN A 536 18.76 22.10 -6.49
C ASN A 536 18.59 21.27 -7.77
N VAL A 537 17.38 21.26 -8.31
CA VAL A 537 16.99 20.55 -9.53
C VAL A 537 16.47 21.49 -10.62
N SER A 538 16.86 22.77 -10.57
CA SER A 538 16.49 23.78 -11.58
C SER A 538 17.11 23.51 -12.96
N ASP A 539 18.33 22.94 -12.99
CA ASP A 539 18.93 22.38 -14.21
C ASP A 539 18.80 20.85 -14.14
N LEU A 540 17.86 20.30 -14.91
CA LEU A 540 17.61 18.86 -14.94
C LEU A 540 18.81 18.04 -15.37
N SER A 541 19.73 18.64 -16.16
CA SER A 541 20.93 17.97 -16.65
C SER A 541 22.08 18.00 -15.63
N GLN A 542 22.00 18.88 -14.62
CA GLN A 542 23.05 19.10 -13.61
C GLN A 542 22.45 19.36 -12.23
N PRO A 543 21.73 18.40 -11.63
CA PRO A 543 21.24 18.54 -10.28
C PRO A 543 22.41 18.67 -9.29
N LEU A 544 22.21 19.42 -8.19
CA LEU A 544 23.25 19.74 -7.21
C LEU A 544 22.75 19.52 -5.78
N SER A 545 23.59 18.95 -4.92
CA SER A 545 23.35 18.97 -3.46
C SER A 545 23.62 20.37 -2.91
N LEU A 546 22.67 20.90 -2.12
CA LEU A 546 22.75 22.20 -1.45
C LEU A 546 23.20 22.10 0.00
N GLY A 547 23.13 20.91 0.59
CA GLY A 547 23.55 20.63 1.95
C GLY A 547 22.93 19.38 2.50
N VAL A 548 23.64 18.75 3.43
CA VAL A 548 23.23 17.54 4.12
C VAL A 548 23.33 17.71 5.64
N VAL A 549 22.43 17.10 6.39
CA VAL A 549 22.48 17.02 7.86
C VAL A 549 22.25 15.56 8.27
N ASP A 550 23.25 14.98 8.94
CA ASP A 550 23.15 13.65 9.51
C ASP A 550 22.43 13.69 10.87
N LEU A 551 21.57 12.70 11.14
CA LEU A 551 20.74 12.61 12.32
C LEU A 551 21.16 11.46 13.20
N GLY A 552 21.01 11.62 14.54
CA GLY A 552 21.28 10.54 15.49
C GLY A 552 22.72 10.02 15.49
N VAL A 553 23.69 10.83 15.06
CA VAL A 553 25.11 10.45 14.96
C VAL A 553 25.78 10.11 16.30
N ASP A 554 25.19 10.53 17.40
CA ASP A 554 25.61 10.24 18.78
C ASP A 554 24.93 9.00 19.37
N LEU A 555 24.04 8.36 18.60
CA LEU A 555 23.38 7.11 18.96
C LEU A 555 24.22 5.93 18.43
N LEU A 556 24.22 4.82 19.15
CA LEU A 556 24.88 3.59 18.70
C LEU A 556 24.28 3.05 17.41
N TRP A 557 22.99 3.24 17.30
CA TRP A 557 22.16 2.81 16.21
C TRP A 557 20.96 3.75 16.13
N SER A 558 20.58 4.14 14.91
CA SER A 558 19.46 5.04 14.70
C SER A 558 18.74 4.76 13.37
N TYR A 559 17.45 5.07 13.34
CA TYR A 559 16.62 5.07 12.12
C TYR A 559 15.56 6.18 12.19
N THR A 560 15.01 6.52 11.04
CA THR A 560 13.83 7.38 10.98
C THR A 560 12.64 6.62 10.40
N PRO A 561 11.45 6.67 11.05
CA PRO A 561 10.23 6.10 10.47
C PRO A 561 9.87 6.71 9.12
N ALA A 562 10.26 7.94 8.83
CA ALA A 562 9.99 8.60 7.55
C ALA A 562 10.58 7.86 6.32
N GLU A 563 11.52 6.95 6.53
CA GLU A 563 12.04 6.06 5.47
C GLU A 563 11.01 5.04 4.99
N TYR A 564 10.05 4.66 5.85
CA TYR A 564 9.07 3.58 5.60
C TYR A 564 7.62 4.06 5.65
N ASP A 565 7.35 5.10 6.44
CA ASP A 565 6.04 5.70 6.62
C ASP A 565 6.15 7.22 6.50
N ARG A 566 5.77 7.74 5.33
CA ARG A 566 5.79 9.17 5.03
C ARG A 566 5.00 10.03 6.01
N ARG A 567 3.98 9.47 6.69
CA ARG A 567 3.18 10.18 7.68
C ARG A 567 3.96 10.54 8.93
N ALA A 568 5.16 9.97 9.11
CA ALA A 568 6.12 10.40 10.12
C ALA A 568 6.84 11.69 9.75
N PHE A 569 6.90 12.07 8.47
CA PHE A 569 7.41 13.34 7.99
C PHE A 569 6.31 14.39 8.06
N THR A 570 6.59 15.49 8.75
CA THR A 570 5.64 16.60 8.91
C THR A 570 6.18 17.86 8.27
N VAL A 571 5.38 18.52 7.47
CA VAL A 571 5.74 19.77 6.81
C VAL A 571 4.67 20.83 7.01
N LEU A 572 5.11 22.07 7.25
CA LEU A 572 4.32 23.28 7.19
C LEU A 572 4.97 24.21 6.16
N ALA A 573 4.36 24.27 4.97
CA ALA A 573 4.84 25.08 3.86
C ALA A 573 4.44 26.56 4.03
N ASP A 574 4.90 27.18 5.12
CA ASP A 574 4.81 28.61 5.38
C ASP A 574 6.02 29.39 4.80
N ASP A 575 6.14 30.67 5.10
CA ASP A 575 7.26 31.50 4.62
C ASP A 575 8.64 30.96 5.03
N ALA A 576 8.74 30.24 6.14
CA ALA A 576 9.94 29.61 6.64
C ALA A 576 10.16 28.19 6.15
N TYR A 577 9.16 27.57 5.49
CA TYR A 577 9.13 26.18 5.06
C TYR A 577 9.65 25.23 6.14
N ARG A 578 8.86 25.03 7.16
CA ARG A 578 9.23 24.28 8.35
C ARG A 578 8.85 22.80 8.22
N PHE A 579 9.72 21.92 8.68
CA PHE A 579 9.42 20.49 8.72
C PHE A 579 10.10 19.80 9.90
N THR A 580 9.61 18.61 10.23
CA THR A 580 10.16 17.78 11.29
C THR A 580 10.37 16.35 10.82
N VAL A 581 11.43 15.71 11.38
CA VAL A 581 11.80 14.33 11.11
C VAL A 581 12.03 13.62 12.44
N PRO A 582 11.23 12.59 12.78
CA PRO A 582 11.46 11.78 13.97
C PRO A 582 12.61 10.82 13.76
N VAL A 583 13.37 10.58 14.81
CA VAL A 583 14.49 9.63 14.84
C VAL A 583 14.39 8.77 16.10
N SER A 584 14.50 7.49 15.94
CA SER A 584 14.53 6.51 17.01
C SER A 584 15.90 5.86 17.06
N GLY A 585 16.42 5.54 18.25
CA GLY A 585 17.72 4.92 18.36
C GLY A 585 18.09 4.52 19.79
N THR A 586 19.27 3.99 19.95
CA THR A 586 19.78 3.47 21.22
C THR A 586 21.00 4.24 21.67
N THR A 587 21.03 4.65 22.93
CA THR A 587 22.23 5.19 23.59
C THR A 587 22.91 4.13 24.43
N ASP A 588 24.24 4.24 24.57
CA ASP A 588 25.01 3.50 25.58
C ASP A 588 25.54 4.49 26.61
N SER A 589 25.15 4.30 27.85
CA SER A 589 25.67 5.08 28.97
C SER A 589 26.30 4.10 30.00
N ASP A 590 27.59 3.91 29.90
CA ASP A 590 28.37 3.02 30.79
C ASP A 590 27.87 1.54 30.81
N GLY A 591 27.45 1.02 29.63
CA GLY A 591 26.94 -0.34 29.48
C GLY A 591 25.42 -0.47 29.76
N PHE A 592 24.72 0.63 29.97
CA PHE A 592 23.27 0.69 30.04
C PHE A 592 22.73 1.19 28.70
N TYR A 593 22.02 0.30 28.01
CA TYR A 593 21.33 0.64 26.76
C TYR A 593 19.97 1.24 27.07
N ALA A 594 19.72 2.44 26.57
CA ALA A 594 18.40 3.10 26.66
C ALA A 594 17.89 3.44 25.27
N HIS A 595 16.59 3.25 25.06
CA HIS A 595 15.93 3.67 23.83
C HIS A 595 15.61 5.18 23.90
N GLU A 596 15.86 5.88 22.81
CA GLU A 596 15.68 7.32 22.72
C GLU A 596 14.91 7.69 21.45
N LYS A 597 13.85 8.49 21.61
CA LYS A 597 13.05 9.04 20.52
C LYS A 597 13.26 10.55 20.48
N ARG A 598 13.63 11.05 19.30
CA ARG A 598 13.91 12.47 19.04
C ARG A 598 13.05 12.96 17.88
N LEU A 599 12.65 14.22 17.94
CA LEU A 599 12.04 14.94 16.83
C LEU A 599 12.95 16.08 16.40
N TYR A 600 13.58 15.98 15.26
CA TYR A 600 14.41 17.03 14.68
C TYR A 600 13.54 18.04 13.95
N GLY A 601 13.81 19.34 14.12
CA GLY A 601 13.17 20.42 13.38
C GLY A 601 14.11 21.08 12.38
N PHE A 602 13.56 21.47 11.24
CA PHE A 602 14.27 22.12 10.16
C PHE A 602 13.45 23.23 9.52
N SER A 603 14.13 24.25 9.02
CA SER A 603 13.56 25.21 8.08
C SER A 603 14.37 25.27 6.79
N ILE A 604 13.73 25.72 5.72
CA ILE A 604 14.41 25.97 4.44
C ILE A 604 14.32 27.45 4.14
N GLU A 605 15.46 28.15 4.21
CA GLU A 605 15.56 29.53 3.79
C GLU A 605 15.48 29.64 2.27
N SER A 606 14.72 30.59 1.75
CA SER A 606 14.55 30.87 0.31
C SER A 606 14.08 29.65 -0.51
N PRO A 607 13.04 28.90 -0.10
CA PRO A 607 12.64 27.64 -0.75
C PRO A 607 12.24 27.79 -2.22
N ALA A 608 11.79 28.98 -2.63
CA ALA A 608 11.38 29.29 -4.00
C ALA A 608 12.56 29.65 -4.94
N VAL A 609 13.79 29.82 -4.41
CA VAL A 609 14.96 30.23 -5.18
C VAL A 609 16.07 29.20 -5.02
N ALA A 610 16.11 28.21 -5.88
CA ALA A 610 16.96 27.03 -5.73
C ALA A 610 18.44 27.35 -5.45
N SER A 611 19.01 28.37 -6.10
CA SER A 611 20.41 28.78 -5.87
C SER A 611 20.69 29.44 -4.51
N GLN A 612 19.63 29.79 -3.76
CA GLN A 612 19.71 30.43 -2.44
C GLN A 612 19.09 29.54 -1.32
N ALA A 613 18.43 28.46 -1.71
CA ALA A 613 17.81 27.57 -0.77
C ALA A 613 18.85 26.96 0.20
N ARG A 614 18.55 26.97 1.48
CA ARG A 614 19.43 26.47 2.55
C ARG A 614 18.67 25.69 3.59
N LEU A 615 19.19 24.53 3.93
CA LEU A 615 18.70 23.73 5.05
C LEU A 615 19.25 24.27 6.37
N VAL A 616 18.36 24.59 7.32
CA VAL A 616 18.71 25.11 8.65
C VAL A 616 18.14 24.19 9.71
N SER A 617 19.00 23.61 10.55
CA SER A 617 18.57 22.78 11.69
C SER A 617 18.18 23.66 12.88
N GLN A 618 17.04 23.32 13.50
CA GLN A 618 16.53 23.93 14.74
C GLN A 618 16.90 23.07 15.98
N GLY A 619 17.71 22.02 15.81
CA GLY A 619 17.95 21.04 16.88
C GLY A 619 16.84 20.01 16.97
N TYR A 620 16.66 19.45 18.16
CA TYR A 620 15.65 18.41 18.38
C TYR A 620 15.05 18.47 19.78
N MET A 621 13.82 17.98 19.92
CA MET A 621 13.18 17.66 21.19
C MET A 621 13.29 16.15 21.47
N LYS A 622 13.31 15.81 22.78
CA LYS A 622 13.34 14.42 23.26
C LYS A 622 12.03 14.03 23.91
N ALA A 623 11.56 12.83 23.61
CA ALA A 623 10.62 12.16 24.50
C ALA A 623 11.33 11.67 25.78
N ALA A 624 10.57 11.41 26.86
CA ALA A 624 11.11 10.76 28.04
C ALA A 624 11.68 9.38 27.66
N ALA A 625 12.72 8.96 28.36
CA ALA A 625 13.30 7.64 28.14
C ALA A 625 12.26 6.54 28.44
N GLU A 626 12.04 5.68 27.48
CA GLU A 626 11.08 4.58 27.56
C GLU A 626 11.81 3.23 27.60
N ASP A 627 11.07 2.17 27.96
CA ASP A 627 11.57 0.80 27.92
C ASP A 627 11.88 0.41 26.46
N LEU A 628 12.90 -0.43 26.25
CA LEU A 628 13.27 -0.94 24.92
C LEU A 628 12.12 -1.61 24.17
N ASN A 629 11.10 -2.08 24.90
CA ASN A 629 9.91 -2.69 24.33
C ASN A 629 8.95 -1.72 23.65
N ALA A 630 9.12 -0.41 23.84
CA ALA A 630 8.31 0.64 23.21
C ALA A 630 8.92 1.18 21.89
N ALA A 631 9.91 0.47 21.32
CA ALA A 631 10.65 0.92 20.13
C ALA A 631 9.78 1.16 18.90
N ASP A 632 8.78 0.31 18.69
CA ASP A 632 7.97 0.26 17.44
C ASP A 632 6.70 1.12 17.50
N GLU A 633 6.54 1.97 18.52
CA GLU A 633 5.39 2.86 18.60
C GLU A 633 5.43 3.95 17.54
N PRO A 634 4.26 4.32 16.97
CA PRO A 634 4.21 5.37 15.96
C PRO A 634 4.72 6.68 16.51
N MET A 635 5.57 7.36 15.75
CA MET A 635 6.02 8.72 16.01
C MET A 635 5.41 9.65 14.98
N ARG A 636 4.67 10.66 15.46
CA ARG A 636 4.04 11.69 14.63
C ARG A 636 4.31 13.07 15.22
N SER A 637 4.21 14.07 14.40
CA SER A 637 4.34 15.45 14.86
C SER A 637 3.32 16.36 14.19
N VAL A 638 3.10 17.50 14.82
CA VAL A 638 2.30 18.61 14.29
C VAL A 638 3.09 19.89 14.53
N ILE A 639 3.12 20.77 13.53
CA ILE A 639 3.58 22.15 13.69
C ILE A 639 2.35 23.03 13.65
N ASP A 640 2.08 23.76 14.74
CA ASP A 640 0.96 24.71 14.84
C ASP A 640 1.48 26.06 15.31
N GLY A 641 1.47 27.05 14.41
CA GLY A 641 2.09 28.34 14.65
C GLY A 641 3.55 28.20 15.07
N GLU A 642 3.91 28.67 16.26
CA GLU A 642 5.25 28.56 16.84
C GLU A 642 5.40 27.38 17.81
N THR A 643 4.46 26.45 17.81
CA THR A 643 4.47 25.27 18.68
C THR A 643 4.62 23.98 17.87
N VAL A 644 5.42 23.07 18.39
CA VAL A 644 5.57 21.71 17.88
C VAL A 644 4.96 20.74 18.87
N LEU A 645 4.07 19.90 18.39
CA LEU A 645 3.51 18.76 19.10
C LEU A 645 4.24 17.50 18.62
N PHE A 646 4.71 16.68 19.54
CA PHE A 646 5.32 15.39 19.24
C PHE A 646 4.58 14.27 19.95
N VAL A 647 4.03 13.35 19.17
CA VAL A 647 3.31 12.17 19.64
C VAL A 647 4.20 10.95 19.47
N THR A 648 4.39 10.19 20.54
CA THR A 648 5.07 8.87 20.52
C THR A 648 4.24 7.90 21.34
N GLY A 649 3.79 6.82 20.70
CA GLY A 649 2.75 5.97 21.26
C GLY A 649 1.49 6.79 21.55
N THR A 650 1.06 6.81 22.81
CA THR A 650 -0.05 7.63 23.28
C THR A 650 0.40 8.90 24.00
N SER A 651 1.69 9.12 24.17
CA SER A 651 2.25 10.28 24.88
C SER A 651 2.38 11.49 23.98
N LEU A 652 2.05 12.67 24.49
CA LEU A 652 2.14 13.95 23.80
C LEU A 652 3.14 14.88 24.48
N TYR A 653 4.02 15.49 23.69
CA TYR A 653 5.00 16.49 24.11
C TYR A 653 4.80 17.77 23.32
N PHE A 654 5.09 18.92 23.94
CA PHE A 654 5.08 20.23 23.30
C PHE A 654 6.47 20.88 23.40
N ALA A 655 6.84 21.67 22.40
CA ALA A 655 7.98 22.55 22.45
C ALA A 655 7.75 23.81 21.60
N PRO A 656 8.32 24.97 21.95
CA PRO A 656 8.34 26.11 21.04
C PRO A 656 9.28 25.81 19.86
N TRP A 657 8.90 26.23 18.66
CA TRP A 657 9.72 26.05 17.46
C TRP A 657 11.14 26.61 17.61
N SER A 658 11.26 27.76 18.30
CA SER A 658 12.53 28.44 18.53
C SER A 658 13.46 27.74 19.52
N ASP A 659 12.96 26.76 20.31
CA ASP A 659 13.73 26.02 21.30
C ASP A 659 13.13 24.62 21.53
N LEU A 660 13.38 23.72 20.60
CA LEU A 660 12.89 22.33 20.67
C LEU A 660 13.43 21.56 21.88
N ALA A 661 14.58 22.00 22.45
CA ALA A 661 15.17 21.31 23.61
C ALA A 661 14.38 21.58 24.91
N SER A 662 13.55 22.62 24.96
CA SER A 662 12.71 22.96 26.12
C SER A 662 11.34 22.24 26.09
N SER A 663 11.31 20.94 25.72
CA SER A 663 10.06 20.18 25.61
C SER A 663 9.37 19.98 26.95
N ILE A 664 8.02 20.02 26.92
CA ILE A 664 7.12 19.79 28.05
C ILE A 664 6.29 18.53 27.76
N GLY A 665 6.18 17.64 28.73
CA GLY A 665 5.43 16.38 28.63
C GLY A 665 6.06 15.26 29.44
N PRO A 666 5.51 14.00 29.40
CA PRO A 666 4.34 13.61 28.60
C PRO A 666 3.00 14.11 29.17
N ASN A 667 2.03 14.34 28.26
CA ASN A 667 0.65 14.67 28.58
C ASN A 667 -0.27 13.53 28.17
#